data_b9187b2008cde4fb7150d195a905bfd7
#
_entry.id   b9187b2008cde4fb7150d195a905bfd7
#
_cell.length_a   1.000
_cell.length_b   1.000
_cell.length_c   1.000
_cell.angle_alpha   90.00
_cell.angle_beta   90.00
_cell.angle_gamma   90.00
#
_symmetry.space_group_name_H-M   'P 1'
#
loop_
_entity.id
_entity.type
_entity.pdbx_description
1 polymer ?
#
loop_
_entity_poly.entity_id
_entity_poly.type
_entity_poly.pdbx_seq_one_letter_code
_entity_poly.pdbx_strand_id
1 'polypeptide(L)'
;MCACLSVGARLHAIEMLPTFGDIDHIHLPALLVQHADGDQSLQLRPQDTTYIDNPQYTETVIATKDLVQPFFVTIHVRQWKNVPITETWYDISHTEKRPVRLQRYDSGYLPIEGDDPHLLHLHGNWAAECVPTVERLTRGVKSIRNTDGARNAHLDAPEVMISLDGVPQENYGRVLGAALCWSGNFEIRVAATDEKGFHFYAGIDPMASEYILEPKQTFTTPHLAYTYSTEGMGGVSRAFHRWARNCGMMHNGNATRNILLNSWEGIYFDITEERIIAMMNDIASFGGELFVMDDGWFGSKYPRNNDSSSLGDWVVDTRKLPNGLKALTDAARERHIQFGIWIEPEAVNTTSELFEKHPEWVLQERGRELKLGRGGTQLVLDMTNSKVQDFVFNLVDTLLTNNPEIAYIKWDANASIQNCGSTYLPRDKQSNLYVDYHLGLIKTLERIRAKYPNVTIQNCASGGGRANYGLMPYFDEFWVSDNNDALQRVYIQWGTSYFFPSNAMAQHIGGSPYLMTGRTTPIKFRCDVAMSGRLGMELQPAHMTETERAQCTTAIHDYKELRELIQLGNLYRLVSPYDPVPVVEKQQVASLMYINDNKDHAVLFTYGLSSFMKQASRRIHLAGLDPERTYTLRERNVRHGEQPCALDGQSFTGAHLMSVGLDIPLSTEYAIDYPSRIFELK
;
A
#
# COMPACT_ATOMS: atom_id res chain seq x y z
N MET A 1 -15.19 22.93 -3.33
CA MET A 1 -15.27 22.89 -1.85
C MET A 1 -13.98 23.30 -1.15
N CYS A 2 -12.80 22.95 -1.64
CA CYS A 2 -11.57 23.63 -1.16
C CYS A 2 -11.59 25.16 -1.30
N ALA A 3 -12.40 25.71 -2.20
CA ALA A 3 -12.59 27.16 -2.34
C ALA A 3 -13.37 27.80 -1.18
N CYS A 4 -14.14 27.05 -0.41
CA CYS A 4 -14.84 27.58 0.76
C CYS A 4 -13.95 27.72 2.00
N LEU A 5 -12.82 27.02 2.04
CA LEU A 5 -11.83 27.15 3.11
C LEU A 5 -10.89 28.36 2.91
N SER A 6 -10.86 28.94 1.70
CA SER A 6 -10.00 30.09 1.39
C SER A 6 -10.65 31.47 1.57
N VAL A 7 -11.94 31.53 1.86
CA VAL A 7 -12.65 32.79 2.10
C VAL A 7 -13.00 32.86 3.57
N GLY A 8 -12.22 33.61 4.37
CA GLY A 8 -12.44 34.27 5.65
C GLY A 8 -13.67 33.93 6.51
N ALA A 9 -14.36 32.84 6.30
CA ALA A 9 -15.38 32.31 7.18
C ALA A 9 -14.70 31.77 8.45
N ARG A 10 -15.03 32.28 9.60
CA ARG A 10 -14.71 31.67 10.90
C ARG A 10 -15.41 30.31 10.92
N LEU A 11 -14.69 29.27 10.50
CA LEU A 11 -15.12 27.88 10.69
C LEU A 11 -15.34 27.69 12.18
N HIS A 12 -16.55 27.42 12.59
CA HIS A 12 -16.82 27.03 13.96
C HIS A 12 -16.21 25.64 14.18
N ALA A 13 -15.52 25.40 15.29
CA ALA A 13 -14.95 24.09 15.63
C ALA A 13 -16.01 22.97 15.59
N ILE A 14 -17.26 23.28 15.83
CA ILE A 14 -18.44 22.40 15.74
C ILE A 14 -18.62 21.85 14.32
N GLU A 15 -18.35 22.65 13.28
CA GLU A 15 -18.48 22.22 11.88
C GLU A 15 -17.35 21.28 11.41
N MET A 16 -16.28 21.15 12.21
CA MET A 16 -15.12 20.32 11.88
C MET A 16 -15.02 19.05 12.72
N LEU A 17 -15.70 18.99 13.86
CA LEU A 17 -15.68 17.83 14.78
C LEU A 17 -17.02 17.75 15.51
N PRO A 18 -18.03 17.06 14.95
CA PRO A 18 -19.29 16.86 15.65
C PRO A 18 -19.10 15.96 16.87
N THR A 19 -19.53 16.45 18.04
CA THR A 19 -19.39 15.77 19.32
C THR A 19 -20.75 15.36 19.86
N PHE A 20 -20.80 14.28 20.66
CA PHE A 20 -22.03 13.88 21.32
C PHE A 20 -22.41 14.88 22.43
N GLY A 21 -23.66 15.31 22.43
CA GLY A 21 -24.19 16.25 23.46
C GLY A 21 -24.05 17.74 23.10
N ASP A 22 -23.48 18.11 21.95
CA ASP A 22 -23.53 19.49 21.45
C ASP A 22 -24.84 19.77 20.68
N ILE A 23 -25.02 21.01 20.25
CA ILE A 23 -26.27 21.53 19.62
C ILE A 23 -26.66 20.70 18.38
N ASP A 24 -25.68 20.21 17.62
CA ASP A 24 -25.88 19.43 16.39
C ASP A 24 -25.78 17.91 16.61
N HIS A 25 -26.34 17.39 17.69
CA HIS A 25 -26.42 15.94 17.96
C HIS A 25 -27.29 15.16 16.96
N ILE A 26 -27.89 15.81 15.97
CA ILE A 26 -28.65 15.19 14.87
C ILE A 26 -27.75 14.35 13.97
N HIS A 27 -26.47 14.71 13.84
CA HIS A 27 -25.47 13.96 13.11
C HIS A 27 -24.80 12.90 13.99
N LEU A 28 -24.27 11.85 13.37
CA LEU A 28 -23.43 10.89 14.11
C LEU A 28 -22.21 11.61 14.69
N PRO A 29 -21.85 11.38 15.96
CA PRO A 29 -20.67 12.02 16.51
C PRO A 29 -19.39 11.44 15.88
N ALA A 30 -18.40 12.32 15.66
CA ALA A 30 -17.02 11.93 15.37
C ALA A 30 -16.23 11.71 16.67
N LEU A 31 -16.64 12.36 17.76
CA LEU A 31 -16.06 12.19 19.09
C LEU A 31 -17.15 11.92 20.13
N LEU A 32 -17.02 10.77 20.82
CA LEU A 32 -17.87 10.37 21.95
C LEU A 32 -16.95 9.97 23.11
N VAL A 33 -17.12 10.63 24.24
CA VAL A 33 -16.29 10.46 25.43
C VAL A 33 -17.17 10.15 26.63
N GLN A 34 -16.76 9.22 27.47
CA GLN A 34 -17.28 9.08 28.82
C GLN A 34 -16.29 9.74 29.77
N HIS A 35 -16.71 10.85 30.39
CA HIS A 35 -15.94 11.59 31.38
C HIS A 35 -15.76 10.81 32.67
N ALA A 36 -14.82 11.26 33.52
CA ALA A 36 -14.48 10.57 34.78
C ALA A 36 -15.66 10.51 35.79
N ASP A 37 -16.65 11.38 35.70
CA ASP A 37 -17.87 11.40 36.51
C ASP A 37 -19.02 10.58 35.88
N GLY A 38 -18.86 10.07 34.65
CA GLY A 38 -19.84 9.29 33.91
C GLY A 38 -20.65 10.07 32.88
N ASP A 39 -20.52 11.40 32.82
CA ASP A 39 -21.16 12.22 31.80
C ASP A 39 -20.59 11.89 30.40
N GLN A 40 -21.42 12.01 29.38
CA GLN A 40 -21.03 11.77 27.98
C GLN A 40 -21.18 13.02 27.10
N SER A 41 -21.67 14.13 27.67
CA SER A 41 -21.87 15.36 26.95
C SER A 41 -20.55 16.10 26.73
N LEU A 42 -20.22 16.41 25.48
CA LEU A 42 -19.01 17.12 25.12
C LEU A 42 -19.35 18.34 24.25
N GLN A 43 -19.13 19.53 24.80
CA GLN A 43 -19.43 20.81 24.14
C GLN A 43 -18.18 21.65 23.98
N LEU A 44 -17.43 21.38 22.91
CA LEU A 44 -16.18 22.06 22.62
C LEU A 44 -16.38 23.51 22.19
N ARG A 45 -15.55 24.39 22.73
CA ARG A 45 -15.50 25.82 22.34
C ARG A 45 -14.09 26.23 22.00
N PRO A 46 -13.87 26.93 20.88
CA PRO A 46 -12.56 27.47 20.51
C PRO A 46 -11.99 28.36 21.61
N GLN A 47 -10.72 28.19 21.91
CA GLN A 47 -9.96 29.02 22.82
C GLN A 47 -8.96 29.90 22.09
N ASP A 48 -8.27 29.30 21.11
CA ASP A 48 -7.25 29.99 20.31
C ASP A 48 -7.14 29.35 18.93
N THR A 49 -6.63 30.12 17.97
CA THR A 49 -6.34 29.65 16.62
C THR A 49 -4.97 30.13 16.18
N THR A 50 -4.08 29.20 15.89
CA THR A 50 -2.72 29.49 15.41
C THR A 50 -2.60 29.09 13.92
N TYR A 51 -1.92 29.94 13.13
CA TYR A 51 -1.62 29.69 11.73
C TYR A 51 -0.10 29.48 11.57
N ILE A 52 0.28 28.34 11.03
CA ILE A 52 1.66 27.98 10.76
C ILE A 52 1.88 28.04 9.25
N ASP A 53 2.84 28.85 8.82
CA ASP A 53 3.30 28.90 7.41
C ASP A 53 4.68 28.27 7.27
N ASN A 54 4.69 27.00 6.83
CA ASN A 54 5.89 26.22 6.56
C ASN A 54 6.22 26.32 5.05
N PRO A 55 7.47 26.20 4.61
CA PRO A 55 7.81 26.16 3.18
C PRO A 55 7.02 25.13 2.37
N GLN A 56 6.67 23.98 2.95
CA GLN A 56 5.99 22.89 2.27
C GLN A 56 4.46 22.88 2.46
N TYR A 57 3.96 23.43 3.57
CA TYR A 57 2.52 23.41 3.90
C TYR A 57 2.11 24.66 4.69
N THR A 58 0.82 24.86 4.78
CA THR A 58 0.19 25.71 5.79
C THR A 58 -0.60 24.85 6.76
N GLU A 59 -0.63 25.23 8.06
CA GLU A 59 -1.39 24.48 9.05
C GLU A 59 -2.19 25.42 9.91
N THR A 60 -3.48 25.13 10.08
CA THR A 60 -4.37 25.80 11.03
C THR A 60 -4.52 24.88 12.24
N VAL A 61 -4.21 25.41 13.41
CA VAL A 61 -4.29 24.71 14.70
C VAL A 61 -5.34 25.41 15.56
N ILE A 62 -6.43 24.72 15.88
CA ILE A 62 -7.52 25.28 16.67
C ILE A 62 -7.56 24.57 18.03
N ALA A 63 -7.17 25.28 19.08
CA ALA A 63 -7.29 24.78 20.45
C ALA A 63 -8.74 24.94 20.92
N THR A 64 -9.33 23.87 21.41
CA THR A 64 -10.68 23.87 21.97
C THR A 64 -10.70 23.32 23.40
N LYS A 65 -11.72 23.67 24.15
CA LYS A 65 -11.97 23.17 25.49
C LYS A 65 -13.46 22.90 25.67
N ASP A 66 -13.80 21.87 26.43
CA ASP A 66 -15.18 21.64 26.86
C ASP A 66 -15.66 22.73 27.82
N LEU A 67 -16.96 23.03 27.77
CA LEU A 67 -17.56 24.07 28.60
C LEU A 67 -17.50 23.78 30.10
N VAL A 68 -17.56 22.52 30.50
CA VAL A 68 -17.71 22.06 31.88
C VAL A 68 -16.48 21.31 32.35
N GLN A 69 -16.09 20.29 31.60
CA GLN A 69 -15.00 19.38 31.97
C GLN A 69 -13.63 19.95 31.59
N PRO A 70 -12.54 19.63 32.32
CA PRO A 70 -11.18 20.00 31.92
C PRO A 70 -10.67 19.04 30.81
N PHE A 71 -11.41 19.03 29.68
CA PHE A 71 -11.17 18.22 28.48
C PHE A 71 -10.85 19.14 27.31
N PHE A 72 -9.81 18.77 26.54
CA PHE A 72 -9.24 19.60 25.48
C PHE A 72 -9.08 18.82 24.22
N VAL A 73 -9.40 19.44 23.09
CA VAL A 73 -9.12 18.91 21.75
C VAL A 73 -8.43 19.98 20.93
N THR A 74 -7.29 19.65 20.37
CA THR A 74 -6.63 20.49 19.38
C THR A 74 -6.91 19.92 18.00
N ILE A 75 -7.53 20.72 17.13
CA ILE A 75 -7.87 20.35 15.76
C ILE A 75 -6.75 20.86 14.85
N HIS A 76 -6.18 19.98 14.07
CA HIS A 76 -5.15 20.29 13.10
C HIS A 76 -5.69 20.14 11.67
N VAL A 77 -5.44 21.15 10.84
CA VAL A 77 -5.74 21.12 9.40
C VAL A 77 -4.52 21.59 8.64
N ARG A 78 -3.85 20.65 7.96
CA ARG A 78 -2.65 20.92 7.16
C ARG A 78 -2.99 20.88 5.69
N GLN A 79 -2.56 21.88 4.94
CA GLN A 79 -2.70 21.97 3.49
C GLN A 79 -1.32 22.02 2.84
N TRP A 80 -1.02 21.06 2.00
CA TRP A 80 0.25 21.01 1.26
C TRP A 80 0.25 22.03 0.12
N LYS A 81 1.36 22.75 -0.07
CA LYS A 81 1.47 23.82 -1.07
C LYS A 81 1.65 23.32 -2.48
N ASN A 82 2.38 22.19 -2.65
CA ASN A 82 2.79 21.66 -3.96
C ASN A 82 1.91 20.50 -4.45
N VAL A 83 1.00 20.02 -3.62
CA VAL A 83 0.05 18.95 -3.97
C VAL A 83 -1.32 19.27 -3.36
N PRO A 84 -2.42 18.99 -4.03
CA PRO A 84 -3.74 19.35 -3.55
C PRO A 84 -4.27 18.35 -2.49
N ILE A 85 -3.47 18.12 -1.44
CA ILE A 85 -3.84 17.25 -0.31
C ILE A 85 -4.02 18.10 0.94
N THR A 86 -5.07 17.82 1.69
CA THR A 86 -5.33 18.32 3.04
C THR A 86 -5.29 17.15 4.01
N GLU A 87 -4.69 17.35 5.18
CA GLU A 87 -4.70 16.38 6.28
C GLU A 87 -5.41 16.98 7.49
N THR A 88 -6.17 16.15 8.21
CA THR A 88 -6.76 16.49 9.50
C THR A 88 -6.41 15.42 10.53
N TRP A 89 -6.24 15.86 11.78
CA TRP A 89 -6.11 14.97 12.94
C TRP A 89 -6.43 15.77 14.21
N TYR A 90 -6.57 15.06 15.33
CA TYR A 90 -6.91 15.65 16.61
C TYR A 90 -5.94 15.17 17.71
N ASP A 91 -5.51 16.14 18.55
CA ASP A 91 -4.88 15.87 19.82
C ASP A 91 -5.91 15.98 20.94
N ILE A 92 -6.17 14.87 21.63
CA ILE A 92 -7.18 14.76 22.68
C ILE A 92 -6.45 14.61 24.02
N SER A 93 -6.79 15.47 24.98
CA SER A 93 -6.20 15.42 26.32
C SER A 93 -7.18 15.89 27.39
N HIS A 94 -6.92 15.54 28.64
CA HIS A 94 -7.73 16.01 29.78
C HIS A 94 -6.92 16.09 31.07
N THR A 95 -7.44 16.84 32.06
CA THR A 95 -6.88 16.94 33.42
C THR A 95 -7.91 16.55 34.48
N GLU A 96 -8.88 15.74 34.12
CA GLU A 96 -9.83 15.15 35.08
C GLU A 96 -9.10 14.27 36.09
N LYS A 97 -9.76 13.99 37.24
CA LYS A 97 -9.10 13.25 38.35
C LYS A 97 -8.89 11.76 38.09
N ARG A 98 -9.62 11.18 37.17
CA ARG A 98 -9.57 9.76 36.78
C ARG A 98 -9.52 9.63 35.26
N PRO A 99 -9.13 8.45 34.72
CA PRO A 99 -9.16 8.22 33.28
C PRO A 99 -10.53 8.48 32.67
N VAL A 100 -10.55 8.96 31.42
CA VAL A 100 -11.74 9.05 30.56
C VAL A 100 -11.74 7.90 29.54
N ARG A 101 -12.88 7.65 28.93
CA ARG A 101 -13.03 6.61 27.91
C ARG A 101 -13.39 7.24 26.57
N LEU A 102 -12.51 7.14 25.61
CA LEU A 102 -12.80 7.53 24.24
C LEU A 102 -13.55 6.37 23.57
N GLN A 103 -14.86 6.51 23.46
CA GLN A 103 -15.74 5.47 22.89
C GLN A 103 -15.83 5.56 21.37
N ARG A 104 -15.65 6.78 20.81
CA ARG A 104 -15.45 7.07 19.40
C ARG A 104 -14.51 8.26 19.27
N TYR A 105 -13.61 8.18 18.32
CA TYR A 105 -12.56 9.20 18.13
C TYR A 105 -12.05 9.15 16.69
N ASP A 106 -12.95 9.56 15.76
CA ASP A 106 -12.61 9.67 14.34
C ASP A 106 -11.48 10.67 14.12
N SER A 107 -10.74 10.52 13.05
CA SER A 107 -9.61 11.39 12.66
C SER A 107 -10.06 12.60 11.83
N GLY A 108 -11.26 12.55 11.27
CA GLY A 108 -11.81 13.63 10.47
C GLY A 108 -13.28 13.46 10.16
N TYR A 109 -13.90 14.60 9.91
CA TYR A 109 -15.29 14.76 9.50
C TYR A 109 -15.36 15.73 8.32
N LEU A 110 -16.09 15.35 7.27
CA LEU A 110 -16.29 16.19 6.09
C LEU A 110 -17.78 16.18 5.71
N PRO A 111 -18.47 17.33 5.80
CA PRO A 111 -19.77 17.50 5.18
C PRO A 111 -19.60 17.63 3.66
N ILE A 112 -20.38 16.88 2.87
CA ILE A 112 -20.23 16.78 1.43
C ILE A 112 -21.60 16.91 0.77
N GLU A 113 -21.66 17.57 -0.39
CA GLU A 113 -22.84 17.66 -1.24
C GLU A 113 -22.56 17.08 -2.62
N GLY A 114 -23.48 16.29 -3.14
CA GLY A 114 -23.40 15.68 -4.48
C GLY A 114 -24.79 15.39 -5.04
N ASP A 115 -24.94 15.47 -6.36
CA ASP A 115 -26.22 15.25 -7.02
C ASP A 115 -26.55 13.76 -7.20
N ASP A 116 -25.54 12.92 -7.42
CA ASP A 116 -25.67 11.45 -7.53
C ASP A 116 -24.41 10.76 -7.00
N PRO A 117 -24.21 10.72 -5.67
CA PRO A 117 -22.95 10.27 -5.08
C PRO A 117 -22.75 8.76 -5.20
N HIS A 118 -21.54 8.37 -5.62
CA HIS A 118 -21.10 6.97 -5.70
C HIS A 118 -19.80 6.79 -4.92
N LEU A 119 -19.75 5.77 -4.09
CA LEU A 119 -18.57 5.38 -3.32
C LEU A 119 -17.80 4.31 -4.11
N LEU A 120 -16.53 4.58 -4.38
CA LEU A 120 -15.56 3.56 -4.77
C LEU A 120 -14.72 3.22 -3.55
N HIS A 121 -14.68 1.94 -3.19
CA HIS A 121 -13.79 1.39 -2.19
C HIS A 121 -13.03 0.19 -2.75
N LEU A 122 -11.91 -0.13 -2.15
CA LEU A 122 -11.06 -1.25 -2.54
C LEU A 122 -11.34 -2.42 -1.60
N HIS A 123 -11.88 -3.48 -2.16
CA HIS A 123 -12.17 -4.72 -1.45
C HIS A 123 -11.28 -5.84 -1.99
N GLY A 124 -10.98 -6.84 -1.19
CA GLY A 124 -10.17 -7.95 -1.66
C GLY A 124 -10.04 -9.08 -0.66
N ASN A 125 -9.02 -9.88 -0.88
CA ASN A 125 -8.58 -10.96 -0.01
C ASN A 125 -7.13 -11.30 -0.35
N TRP A 126 -6.54 -12.25 0.37
CA TRP A 126 -5.25 -12.82 -0.01
C TRP A 126 -5.26 -13.30 -1.47
N ALA A 127 -4.24 -12.90 -2.21
CA ALA A 127 -4.05 -13.19 -3.64
C ALA A 127 -5.11 -12.61 -4.60
N ALA A 128 -5.95 -11.68 -4.12
CA ALA A 128 -6.98 -10.96 -4.89
C ALA A 128 -7.21 -9.56 -4.28
N GLU A 129 -6.15 -8.81 -4.05
CA GLU A 129 -6.14 -7.53 -3.36
C GLU A 129 -6.71 -6.39 -4.23
N CYS A 130 -7.20 -5.35 -3.59
CA CYS A 130 -7.54 -4.05 -4.20
C CYS A 130 -8.55 -4.11 -5.35
N VAL A 131 -9.58 -4.95 -5.27
CA VAL A 131 -10.66 -4.99 -6.26
C VAL A 131 -11.55 -3.74 -6.09
N PRO A 132 -11.65 -2.85 -7.10
CA PRO A 132 -12.49 -1.67 -7.00
C PRO A 132 -13.98 -2.07 -7.03
N THR A 133 -14.71 -1.64 -6.01
CA THR A 133 -16.15 -1.82 -5.89
C THR A 133 -16.81 -0.45 -5.89
N VAL A 134 -17.81 -0.26 -6.74
CA VAL A 134 -18.55 1.00 -6.86
C VAL A 134 -19.99 0.81 -6.44
N GLU A 135 -20.45 1.60 -5.48
CA GLU A 135 -21.82 1.57 -4.96
C GLU A 135 -22.43 2.97 -4.95
N ARG A 136 -23.70 3.07 -5.37
CA ARG A 136 -24.45 4.31 -5.21
C ARG A 136 -24.75 4.55 -3.73
N LEU A 137 -24.46 5.74 -3.23
CA LEU A 137 -24.81 6.13 -1.86
C LEU A 137 -26.31 6.46 -1.77
N THR A 138 -26.99 5.82 -0.84
CA THR A 138 -28.43 6.03 -0.57
C THR A 138 -28.62 6.42 0.90
N ARG A 139 -29.84 6.83 1.27
CA ARG A 139 -30.16 7.16 2.65
C ARG A 139 -29.75 6.07 3.64
N GLY A 140 -29.17 6.47 4.76
CA GLY A 140 -28.65 5.59 5.80
C GLY A 140 -27.15 5.74 5.97
N VAL A 141 -26.52 4.76 6.58
CA VAL A 141 -25.07 4.76 6.85
C VAL A 141 -24.43 3.60 6.09
N LYS A 142 -23.51 3.92 5.18
CA LYS A 142 -22.58 2.94 4.62
C LYS A 142 -21.31 2.95 5.48
N SER A 143 -20.88 1.76 5.94
CA SER A 143 -19.65 1.57 6.69
C SER A 143 -18.71 0.65 5.92
N ILE A 144 -17.46 1.07 5.78
CA ILE A 144 -16.31 0.30 5.28
C ILE A 144 -15.40 0.09 6.48
N ARG A 145 -15.10 -1.15 6.82
CA ARG A 145 -14.33 -1.43 8.04
C ARG A 145 -13.48 -2.69 7.91
N ASN A 146 -12.39 -2.71 8.63
CA ASN A 146 -11.53 -3.87 8.79
C ASN A 146 -11.12 -4.03 10.26
N THR A 147 -11.20 -5.24 10.79
CA THR A 147 -10.92 -5.58 12.19
C THR A 147 -9.94 -6.74 12.31
N ASP A 148 -9.13 -7.01 11.28
CA ASP A 148 -8.17 -8.10 11.22
C ASP A 148 -6.91 -7.86 12.10
N GLY A 149 -6.74 -6.63 12.58
CA GLY A 149 -5.68 -6.21 13.48
C GLY A 149 -4.37 -5.92 12.76
N ALA A 150 -3.66 -6.95 12.30
CA ALA A 150 -2.34 -6.80 11.70
C ALA A 150 -2.35 -6.57 10.17
N ARG A 151 -3.45 -6.86 9.47
CA ARG A 151 -3.57 -6.79 8.00
C ARG A 151 -4.82 -6.04 7.59
N ASN A 152 -4.80 -4.73 7.71
CA ASN A 152 -5.98 -3.89 7.54
C ASN A 152 -6.38 -3.57 6.09
N ALA A 153 -5.62 -4.02 5.08
CA ALA A 153 -5.93 -3.81 3.67
C ALA A 153 -6.34 -5.10 2.93
N HIS A 154 -6.39 -6.25 3.60
CA HIS A 154 -7.19 -7.39 3.15
C HIS A 154 -8.65 -7.14 3.53
N LEU A 155 -9.62 -7.62 2.74
CA LEU A 155 -11.03 -7.28 2.78
C LEU A 155 -11.27 -5.85 2.31
N ASP A 156 -11.27 -4.85 3.19
CA ASP A 156 -11.42 -3.44 2.81
C ASP A 156 -10.15 -2.65 3.15
N ALA A 157 -9.77 -1.73 2.26
CA ALA A 157 -8.65 -0.83 2.45
C ALA A 157 -9.09 0.51 3.08
N PRO A 158 -8.20 1.20 3.83
CA PRO A 158 -8.54 2.48 4.46
C PRO A 158 -8.52 3.68 3.50
N GLU A 159 -8.68 3.43 2.21
CA GLU A 159 -8.72 4.41 1.13
C GLU A 159 -10.03 4.31 0.34
N VAL A 160 -10.65 5.44 0.06
CA VAL A 160 -11.91 5.52 -0.70
C VAL A 160 -11.96 6.72 -1.63
N MET A 161 -12.77 6.62 -2.70
CA MET A 161 -13.15 7.78 -3.53
C MET A 161 -14.67 7.94 -3.52
N ILE A 162 -15.16 9.18 -3.51
CA ILE A 162 -16.58 9.49 -3.64
C ILE A 162 -16.75 10.38 -4.87
N SER A 163 -17.37 9.84 -5.91
CA SER A 163 -17.83 10.63 -7.04
C SER A 163 -19.12 11.35 -6.67
N LEU A 164 -19.23 12.63 -6.99
CA LEU A 164 -20.36 13.47 -6.62
C LEU A 164 -21.45 13.54 -7.69
N ASP A 165 -21.14 13.17 -8.94
CA ASP A 165 -21.94 13.42 -10.14
C ASP A 165 -22.34 12.15 -10.89
N GLY A 166 -22.41 11.02 -10.23
CA GLY A 166 -22.70 9.71 -10.84
C GLY A 166 -21.57 8.72 -10.74
N VAL A 167 -21.61 7.66 -11.56
CA VAL A 167 -20.57 6.62 -11.58
C VAL A 167 -19.20 7.26 -11.83
N PRO A 168 -18.18 6.94 -10.99
CA PRO A 168 -16.86 7.56 -11.08
C PRO A 168 -16.22 7.35 -12.46
N GLN A 169 -15.63 8.44 -12.99
CA GLN A 169 -14.93 8.43 -14.27
C GLN A 169 -13.44 8.69 -14.05
N GLU A 170 -12.61 8.18 -14.94
CA GLU A 170 -11.15 8.27 -14.80
C GLU A 170 -10.63 9.71 -15.02
N ASN A 171 -11.13 10.42 -16.04
CA ASN A 171 -10.54 11.66 -16.52
C ASN A 171 -11.44 12.90 -16.36
N TYR A 172 -12.64 12.77 -15.78
CA TYR A 172 -13.55 13.89 -15.56
C TYR A 172 -14.54 13.61 -14.44
N GLY A 173 -15.24 14.66 -13.97
CA GLY A 173 -16.20 14.59 -12.87
C GLY A 173 -15.59 15.00 -11.54
N ARG A 174 -16.45 15.39 -10.60
CA ARG A 174 -16.06 15.80 -9.26
C ARG A 174 -15.86 14.56 -8.37
N VAL A 175 -14.66 14.37 -7.86
CA VAL A 175 -14.32 13.23 -7.02
C VAL A 175 -13.58 13.70 -5.77
N LEU A 176 -14.05 13.30 -4.60
CA LEU A 176 -13.32 13.35 -3.33
C LEU A 176 -12.56 12.05 -3.14
N GLY A 177 -11.25 12.11 -2.90
CA GLY A 177 -10.45 10.97 -2.46
C GLY A 177 -10.04 11.14 -1.01
N ALA A 178 -10.05 10.06 -0.24
CA ALA A 178 -9.64 10.06 1.15
C ALA A 178 -8.86 8.80 1.51
N ALA A 179 -7.85 8.96 2.38
CA ALA A 179 -7.03 7.89 2.93
C ALA A 179 -6.85 8.10 4.43
N LEU A 180 -7.21 7.12 5.25
CA LEU A 180 -6.90 7.13 6.66
C LEU A 180 -5.47 6.57 6.86
N CYS A 181 -4.57 7.38 7.40
CA CYS A 181 -3.18 7.04 7.65
C CYS A 181 -3.03 6.15 8.91
N TRP A 182 -3.61 4.96 8.85
CA TRP A 182 -3.65 4.02 9.96
C TRP A 182 -3.50 2.58 9.47
N SER A 183 -2.74 1.77 10.20
CA SER A 183 -2.48 0.38 9.86
C SER A 183 -3.22 -0.64 10.75
N GLY A 184 -3.98 -0.17 11.73
CA GLY A 184 -4.80 -1.01 12.61
C GLY A 184 -6.25 -1.13 12.13
N ASN A 185 -7.11 -1.58 13.03
CA ASN A 185 -8.55 -1.63 12.79
C ASN A 185 -9.09 -0.24 12.47
N PHE A 186 -9.91 -0.12 11.44
CA PHE A 186 -10.46 1.17 11.00
C PHE A 186 -11.94 1.07 10.63
N GLU A 187 -12.61 2.21 10.68
CA GLU A 187 -13.95 2.40 10.13
C GLU A 187 -14.01 3.71 9.33
N ILE A 188 -14.48 3.62 8.08
CA ILE A 188 -14.91 4.77 7.27
C ILE A 188 -16.42 4.71 7.14
N ARG A 189 -17.11 5.80 7.48
CA ARG A 189 -18.57 5.90 7.41
C ARG A 189 -19.00 7.02 6.51
N VAL A 190 -20.02 6.77 5.70
CA VAL A 190 -20.72 7.78 4.92
C VAL A 190 -22.19 7.75 5.30
N ALA A 191 -22.67 8.80 5.96
CA ALA A 191 -24.05 8.93 6.41
C ALA A 191 -24.80 9.89 5.49
N ALA A 192 -25.76 9.39 4.72
CA ALA A 192 -26.65 10.20 3.91
C ALA A 192 -27.92 10.52 4.72
N THR A 193 -28.15 11.81 5.02
CA THR A 193 -29.25 12.27 5.87
C THR A 193 -30.41 12.85 5.06
N ASP A 194 -30.13 13.46 3.91
CA ASP A 194 -31.11 14.03 2.98
C ASP A 194 -30.80 13.64 1.53
N GLU A 195 -31.44 14.30 0.55
CA GLU A 195 -31.32 13.95 -0.86
C GLU A 195 -29.96 14.35 -1.46
N LYS A 196 -29.24 15.31 -0.89
CA LYS A 196 -28.01 15.89 -1.47
C LYS A 196 -26.83 15.92 -0.51
N GLY A 197 -27.08 15.95 0.79
CA GLY A 197 -26.05 16.05 1.82
C GLY A 197 -25.66 14.69 2.40
N PHE A 198 -24.39 14.49 2.58
CA PHE A 198 -23.87 13.35 3.30
C PHE A 198 -22.64 13.75 4.14
N HIS A 199 -22.40 12.96 5.17
CA HIS A 199 -21.39 13.18 6.17
C HIS A 199 -20.38 12.05 6.11
N PHE A 200 -19.12 12.39 5.84
CA PHE A 200 -18.01 11.44 5.78
C PHE A 200 -17.25 11.47 7.10
N TYR A 201 -16.95 10.30 7.62
CA TYR A 201 -16.16 10.08 8.84
C TYR A 201 -15.12 9.01 8.58
N ALA A 202 -13.93 9.16 9.14
CA ALA A 202 -12.90 8.13 9.10
C ALA A 202 -12.08 8.14 10.38
N GLY A 203 -11.80 6.97 10.93
CA GLY A 203 -11.02 6.83 12.14
C GLY A 203 -10.77 5.38 12.53
N ILE A 204 -10.18 5.20 13.71
CA ILE A 204 -9.99 3.89 14.32
C ILE A 204 -11.37 3.26 14.59
N ASP A 205 -11.51 1.97 14.28
CA ASP A 205 -12.73 1.24 14.58
C ASP A 205 -12.94 1.14 16.10
N PRO A 206 -14.06 1.65 16.63
CA PRO A 206 -14.32 1.62 18.08
C PRO A 206 -14.64 0.22 18.62
N MET A 207 -14.89 -0.76 17.75
CA MET A 207 -15.18 -2.12 18.19
C MET A 207 -13.96 -2.73 18.91
N ALA A 208 -14.14 -3.08 20.18
CA ALA A 208 -13.07 -3.58 21.06
C ALA A 208 -11.86 -2.62 21.22
N SER A 209 -12.05 -1.33 20.91
CA SER A 209 -11.01 -0.30 20.93
C SER A 209 -11.46 0.97 21.67
N GLU A 210 -12.36 0.85 22.67
CA GLU A 210 -12.60 1.93 23.60
C GLU A 210 -11.26 2.30 24.26
N TYR A 211 -10.77 3.54 24.02
CA TYR A 211 -9.44 3.92 24.49
C TYR A 211 -9.51 4.56 25.87
N ILE A 212 -8.80 3.98 26.83
CA ILE A 212 -8.68 4.50 28.19
C ILE A 212 -7.53 5.50 28.21
N LEU A 213 -7.88 6.79 28.30
CA LEU A 213 -6.92 7.90 28.34
C LEU A 213 -6.71 8.36 29.78
N GLU A 214 -5.44 8.32 30.23
CA GLU A 214 -5.06 8.77 31.58
C GLU A 214 -5.02 10.31 31.69
N PRO A 215 -5.23 10.86 32.88
CA PRO A 215 -5.05 12.29 33.13
C PRO A 215 -3.67 12.78 32.67
N LYS A 216 -3.65 13.93 31.96
CA LYS A 216 -2.45 14.60 31.43
C LYS A 216 -1.73 13.83 30.30
N GLN A 217 -2.27 12.72 29.83
CA GLN A 217 -1.81 12.11 28.58
C GLN A 217 -2.52 12.80 27.39
N THR A 218 -1.86 12.76 26.26
CA THR A 218 -2.42 13.18 24.97
C THR A 218 -2.55 11.96 24.08
N PHE A 219 -3.72 11.79 23.48
CA PHE A 219 -3.98 10.84 22.42
C PHE A 219 -4.07 11.59 21.09
N THR A 220 -3.21 11.26 20.14
CA THR A 220 -3.25 11.81 18.79
C THR A 220 -3.94 10.81 17.88
N THR A 221 -5.02 11.24 17.20
CA THR A 221 -5.69 10.40 16.21
C THR A 221 -4.81 10.21 14.97
N PRO A 222 -4.97 9.12 14.21
CA PRO A 222 -4.35 9.01 12.89
C PRO A 222 -4.68 10.21 12.01
N HIS A 223 -3.82 10.51 11.03
CA HIS A 223 -4.16 11.53 10.04
C HIS A 223 -5.21 11.02 9.05
N LEU A 224 -6.16 11.84 8.68
CA LEU A 224 -7.02 11.66 7.53
C LEU A 224 -6.55 12.59 6.41
N ALA A 225 -6.00 12.01 5.34
CA ALA A 225 -5.61 12.75 4.14
C ALA A 225 -6.74 12.73 3.12
N TYR A 226 -7.05 13.86 2.48
CA TYR A 226 -8.09 13.94 1.46
C TYR A 226 -7.76 14.98 0.39
N THR A 227 -8.36 14.78 -0.78
CA THR A 227 -8.26 15.68 -1.94
C THR A 227 -9.56 15.74 -2.71
N TYR A 228 -9.77 16.84 -3.40
CA TYR A 228 -10.89 17.02 -4.33
C TYR A 228 -10.34 17.26 -5.74
N SER A 229 -10.90 16.56 -6.72
CA SER A 229 -10.51 16.69 -8.12
C SER A 229 -11.72 16.89 -9.02
N THR A 230 -11.57 17.69 -10.06
CA THR A 230 -12.51 17.79 -11.20
C THR A 230 -12.06 16.99 -12.40
N GLU A 231 -10.85 16.38 -12.31
CA GLU A 231 -10.25 15.51 -13.32
C GLU A 231 -10.54 14.03 -13.06
N GLY A 232 -11.66 13.71 -12.40
CA GLY A 232 -12.06 12.36 -12.09
C GLY A 232 -11.14 11.63 -11.10
N MET A 233 -11.20 10.29 -11.11
CA MET A 233 -10.39 9.42 -10.26
C MET A 233 -8.89 9.55 -10.55
N GLY A 234 -8.51 9.75 -11.82
CA GLY A 234 -7.12 9.93 -12.22
C GLY A 234 -6.48 11.16 -11.58
N GLY A 235 -7.23 12.26 -11.44
CA GLY A 235 -6.78 13.46 -10.74
C GLY A 235 -6.52 13.20 -9.26
N VAL A 236 -7.42 12.46 -8.59
CA VAL A 236 -7.23 11.99 -7.20
C VAL A 236 -5.98 11.12 -7.08
N SER A 237 -5.83 10.12 -7.94
CA SER A 237 -4.67 9.22 -7.93
C SER A 237 -3.36 9.97 -8.05
N ARG A 238 -3.24 10.87 -9.04
CA ARG A 238 -2.03 11.68 -9.25
C ARG A 238 -1.72 12.60 -8.06
N ALA A 239 -2.74 13.10 -7.37
CA ALA A 239 -2.56 13.89 -6.14
C ALA A 239 -1.94 13.03 -5.03
N PHE A 240 -2.50 11.84 -4.73
CA PHE A 240 -1.96 10.92 -3.73
C PHE A 240 -0.57 10.40 -4.10
N HIS A 241 -0.31 10.06 -5.37
CA HIS A 241 1.01 9.62 -5.82
C HIS A 241 2.09 10.67 -5.59
N ARG A 242 1.82 11.94 -5.93
CA ARG A 242 2.73 13.05 -5.68
C ARG A 242 2.92 13.33 -4.20
N TRP A 243 1.84 13.26 -3.42
CA TRP A 243 1.90 13.43 -1.98
C TRP A 243 2.75 12.34 -1.31
N ALA A 244 2.55 11.07 -1.68
CA ALA A 244 3.36 9.97 -1.19
C ALA A 244 4.86 10.19 -1.46
N ARG A 245 5.20 10.58 -2.70
CA ARG A 245 6.60 10.77 -3.08
C ARG A 245 7.24 12.02 -2.48
N ASN A 246 6.52 13.15 -2.43
CA ASN A 246 7.12 14.47 -2.21
C ASN A 246 6.93 15.01 -0.79
N CYS A 247 6.02 14.43 0.00
CA CYS A 247 5.60 14.98 1.30
C CYS A 247 5.97 14.08 2.50
N GLY A 248 6.88 13.13 2.32
CA GLY A 248 7.36 12.26 3.40
C GLY A 248 6.40 11.14 3.80
N MET A 249 5.33 10.91 3.01
CA MET A 249 4.36 9.85 3.27
C MET A 249 4.79 8.47 2.73
N MET A 250 5.96 8.40 2.14
CA MET A 250 6.68 7.17 1.78
C MET A 250 8.15 7.41 2.02
N HIS A 251 8.82 6.48 2.70
CA HIS A 251 10.25 6.57 2.94
C HIS A 251 11.00 6.58 1.61
N ASN A 252 11.96 7.49 1.42
CA ASN A 252 12.68 7.68 0.14
C ASN A 252 11.75 7.77 -1.08
N GLY A 253 10.64 8.51 -0.97
CA GLY A 253 9.56 8.55 -1.95
C GLY A 253 9.96 8.90 -3.38
N ASN A 254 11.00 9.72 -3.56
CA ASN A 254 11.52 10.11 -4.88
C ASN A 254 12.70 9.26 -5.38
N ALA A 255 13.09 8.21 -4.66
CA ALA A 255 14.11 7.29 -5.13
C ALA A 255 13.51 6.22 -6.06
N THR A 256 14.26 5.88 -7.11
CA THR A 256 13.96 4.69 -7.91
C THR A 256 14.38 3.43 -7.17
N ARG A 257 13.70 2.32 -7.46
CA ARG A 257 13.94 1.01 -6.85
C ARG A 257 14.71 0.10 -7.80
N ASN A 258 15.53 -0.77 -7.24
CA ASN A 258 16.35 -1.72 -7.97
C ASN A 258 15.53 -2.91 -8.50
N ILE A 259 15.97 -3.50 -9.60
CA ILE A 259 15.40 -4.73 -10.17
C ILE A 259 15.89 -5.92 -9.34
N LEU A 260 14.97 -6.65 -8.72
CA LEU A 260 15.32 -7.79 -7.86
C LEU A 260 14.91 -9.15 -8.42
N LEU A 261 15.55 -10.19 -7.88
CA LEU A 261 15.03 -11.56 -7.85
C LEU A 261 14.83 -11.98 -6.39
N ASN A 262 13.60 -12.40 -6.07
CA ASN A 262 13.26 -13.01 -4.78
C ASN A 262 13.30 -14.54 -4.89
N SER A 263 13.82 -15.22 -3.87
CA SER A 263 13.99 -16.67 -3.90
C SER A 263 12.73 -17.48 -3.62
N TRP A 264 11.64 -16.86 -3.09
CA TRP A 264 10.51 -17.62 -2.55
C TRP A 264 9.90 -18.61 -3.56
N GLU A 265 9.28 -18.14 -4.64
CA GLU A 265 8.68 -19.05 -5.63
C GLU A 265 9.74 -19.87 -6.43
N GLY A 266 11.02 -19.53 -6.25
CA GLY A 266 12.12 -20.27 -6.90
C GLY A 266 12.52 -21.55 -6.17
N ILE A 267 12.62 -21.50 -4.83
CA ILE A 267 13.15 -22.60 -4.02
C ILE A 267 12.44 -22.78 -2.68
N TYR A 268 11.50 -21.93 -2.30
CA TYR A 268 10.80 -21.97 -1.01
C TYR A 268 11.77 -22.12 0.18
N PHE A 269 11.49 -23.04 1.11
CA PHE A 269 12.34 -23.37 2.26
C PHE A 269 13.61 -24.14 1.92
N ASP A 270 13.78 -24.58 0.67
CA ASP A 270 14.93 -25.41 0.25
C ASP A 270 16.17 -24.55 -0.06
N ILE A 271 16.50 -23.71 0.93
CA ILE A 271 17.62 -22.80 0.91
C ILE A 271 18.92 -23.58 1.15
N THR A 272 19.90 -23.42 0.24
CA THR A 272 21.29 -23.78 0.43
C THR A 272 22.17 -22.67 -0.13
N GLU A 273 23.39 -22.55 0.39
CA GLU A 273 24.36 -21.55 -0.08
C GLU A 273 24.58 -21.63 -1.59
N GLU A 274 24.71 -22.87 -2.13
CA GLU A 274 24.91 -23.10 -3.56
C GLU A 274 23.73 -22.60 -4.42
N ARG A 275 22.48 -22.90 -4.01
CA ARG A 275 21.28 -22.49 -4.74
C ARG A 275 21.11 -20.99 -4.74
N ILE A 276 21.34 -20.36 -3.60
CA ILE A 276 21.28 -18.89 -3.48
C ILE A 276 22.30 -18.23 -4.39
N ILE A 277 23.56 -18.72 -4.39
CA ILE A 277 24.61 -18.20 -5.27
C ILE A 277 24.28 -18.45 -6.76
N ALA A 278 23.71 -19.60 -7.11
CA ALA A 278 23.26 -19.89 -8.48
C ALA A 278 22.19 -18.87 -8.94
N MET A 279 21.18 -18.58 -8.12
CA MET A 279 20.14 -17.58 -8.44
C MET A 279 20.72 -16.16 -8.51
N MET A 280 21.75 -15.83 -7.72
CA MET A 280 22.49 -14.57 -7.84
C MET A 280 23.21 -14.46 -9.19
N ASN A 281 23.83 -15.56 -9.67
CA ASN A 281 24.44 -15.59 -11.01
C ASN A 281 23.40 -15.30 -12.10
N ASP A 282 22.21 -15.90 -11.97
CA ASP A 282 21.15 -15.72 -12.96
C ASP A 282 20.67 -14.28 -13.02
N ILE A 283 20.29 -13.68 -11.88
CA ILE A 283 19.80 -12.29 -11.90
C ILE A 283 20.86 -11.31 -12.35
N ALA A 284 22.13 -11.51 -11.99
CA ALA A 284 23.23 -10.69 -12.47
C ALA A 284 23.40 -10.83 -14.00
N SER A 285 23.24 -12.04 -14.54
CA SER A 285 23.33 -12.30 -15.99
C SER A 285 22.22 -11.63 -16.79
N PHE A 286 21.02 -11.48 -16.21
CA PHE A 286 19.92 -10.72 -16.82
C PHE A 286 20.12 -9.19 -16.74
N GLY A 287 21.07 -8.74 -15.93
CA GLY A 287 21.30 -7.33 -15.65
C GLY A 287 20.48 -6.81 -14.46
N GLY A 288 19.93 -7.69 -13.60
CA GLY A 288 19.29 -7.26 -12.35
C GLY A 288 20.29 -6.71 -11.35
N GLU A 289 19.80 -6.18 -10.23
CA GLU A 289 20.59 -5.34 -9.33
C GLU A 289 20.52 -5.73 -7.86
N LEU A 290 19.59 -6.61 -7.50
CA LEU A 290 19.34 -7.03 -6.12
C LEU A 290 18.87 -8.48 -6.08
N PHE A 291 19.39 -9.25 -5.15
CA PHE A 291 18.88 -10.57 -4.82
C PHE A 291 18.32 -10.55 -3.38
N VAL A 292 17.12 -11.10 -3.19
CA VAL A 292 16.47 -11.19 -1.88
C VAL A 292 16.29 -12.66 -1.49
N MET A 293 16.98 -13.06 -0.43
CA MET A 293 16.77 -14.36 0.20
C MET A 293 15.53 -14.32 1.08
N ASP A 294 14.52 -15.11 0.72
CA ASP A 294 13.22 -15.16 1.42
C ASP A 294 13.25 -16.12 2.63
N ASP A 295 12.08 -16.52 3.16
CA ASP A 295 11.90 -17.36 4.34
C ASP A 295 12.67 -18.71 4.23
N GLY A 296 13.19 -19.18 5.37
CA GLY A 296 13.84 -20.49 5.46
C GLY A 296 15.32 -20.50 5.81
N TRP A 297 15.97 -19.34 6.00
CA TRP A 297 17.41 -19.22 6.23
C TRP A 297 17.86 -19.41 7.69
N PHE A 298 16.92 -19.41 8.64
CA PHE A 298 17.17 -19.32 10.08
C PHE A 298 16.70 -20.54 10.85
N GLY A 299 17.03 -20.60 12.14
CA GLY A 299 16.66 -21.64 13.09
C GLY A 299 17.83 -22.57 13.47
N SER A 300 18.06 -22.73 14.77
CA SER A 300 19.14 -23.56 15.30
C SER A 300 18.61 -24.90 15.85
N LYS A 301 17.90 -24.86 16.96
CA LYS A 301 17.31 -26.04 17.61
C LYS A 301 16.22 -26.66 16.74
N TYR A 302 15.39 -25.85 16.19
CA TYR A 302 14.32 -26.21 15.27
C TYR A 302 14.67 -25.70 13.87
N PRO A 303 14.74 -26.55 12.81
CA PRO A 303 15.02 -26.05 11.47
C PRO A 303 13.79 -25.40 10.84
N ARG A 304 13.98 -24.27 10.14
CA ARG A 304 12.94 -23.60 9.36
C ARG A 304 12.80 -24.26 7.98
N ASN A 305 12.17 -25.44 7.93
CA ASN A 305 11.93 -26.19 6.70
C ASN A 305 10.46 -26.12 6.22
N ASN A 306 9.62 -25.48 6.99
CA ASN A 306 8.20 -25.23 6.72
C ASN A 306 7.67 -24.16 7.67
N ASP A 307 6.40 -23.80 7.56
CA ASP A 307 5.73 -22.77 8.36
C ASP A 307 5.54 -23.10 9.86
N SER A 308 5.84 -24.33 10.30
CA SER A 308 5.42 -24.82 11.62
C SER A 308 6.46 -24.62 12.72
N SER A 309 7.68 -24.18 12.40
CA SER A 309 8.76 -24.07 13.37
C SER A 309 9.69 -22.89 13.15
N SER A 310 10.43 -22.54 14.20
CA SER A 310 11.55 -21.57 14.23
C SER A 310 11.20 -20.12 14.03
N LEU A 311 9.99 -19.75 13.63
CA LEU A 311 9.65 -18.33 13.54
C LEU A 311 9.84 -17.68 14.93
N GLY A 312 10.68 -16.66 15.00
CA GLY A 312 11.19 -16.05 16.24
C GLY A 312 12.67 -16.33 16.53
N ASP A 313 13.25 -17.40 15.97
CA ASP A 313 14.63 -17.83 16.20
C ASP A 313 15.56 -17.34 15.08
N TRP A 314 15.86 -16.06 15.08
CA TRP A 314 16.58 -15.35 14.01
C TRP A 314 18.08 -15.61 13.99
N VAL A 315 18.47 -16.88 14.04
CA VAL A 315 19.86 -17.35 13.98
C VAL A 315 20.06 -18.12 12.69
N VAL A 316 21.14 -17.81 11.97
CA VAL A 316 21.47 -18.50 10.70
C VAL A 316 21.54 -20.01 10.90
N ASP A 317 20.80 -20.75 10.09
CA ASP A 317 20.92 -22.21 10.04
C ASP A 317 22.21 -22.61 9.30
N THR A 318 23.26 -22.97 10.06
CA THR A 318 24.57 -23.34 9.52
C THR A 318 24.57 -24.65 8.74
N ARG A 319 23.49 -25.44 8.81
CA ARG A 319 23.31 -26.64 7.96
C ARG A 319 22.97 -26.26 6.52
N LYS A 320 22.25 -25.14 6.34
CA LYS A 320 21.86 -24.56 5.04
C LYS A 320 22.91 -23.59 4.52
N LEU A 321 23.46 -22.77 5.41
CA LEU A 321 24.40 -21.69 5.12
C LEU A 321 25.67 -21.88 5.97
N PRO A 322 26.54 -22.83 5.62
CA PRO A 322 27.70 -23.20 6.46
C PRO A 322 28.70 -22.07 6.66
N ASN A 323 28.79 -21.14 5.70
CA ASN A 323 29.67 -19.98 5.77
C ASN A 323 28.95 -18.68 6.21
N GLY A 324 27.69 -18.79 6.66
CA GLY A 324 26.88 -17.69 7.17
C GLY A 324 26.46 -16.68 6.10
N LEU A 325 25.86 -15.56 6.55
CA LEU A 325 25.37 -14.51 5.65
C LEU A 325 26.51 -13.77 4.95
N LYS A 326 27.69 -13.70 5.56
CA LYS A 326 28.85 -13.01 4.97
C LYS A 326 29.25 -13.63 3.62
N ALA A 327 29.22 -14.94 3.47
CA ALA A 327 29.51 -15.59 2.19
C ALA A 327 28.52 -15.16 1.09
N LEU A 328 27.24 -14.96 1.43
CA LEU A 328 26.22 -14.53 0.49
C LEU A 328 26.37 -13.04 0.12
N THR A 329 26.65 -12.17 1.09
CA THR A 329 26.89 -10.74 0.80
C THR A 329 28.17 -10.52 0.00
N ASP A 330 29.23 -11.31 0.26
CA ASP A 330 30.45 -11.31 -0.56
C ASP A 330 30.17 -11.80 -1.99
N ALA A 331 29.41 -12.89 -2.14
CA ALA A 331 28.99 -13.41 -3.43
C ALA A 331 28.15 -12.41 -4.25
N ALA A 332 27.26 -11.68 -3.62
CA ALA A 332 26.47 -10.61 -4.25
C ALA A 332 27.38 -9.45 -4.72
N ARG A 333 28.31 -9.01 -3.87
CA ARG A 333 29.28 -7.96 -4.20
C ARG A 333 30.18 -8.34 -5.38
N GLU A 334 30.66 -9.59 -5.45
CA GLU A 334 31.45 -10.09 -6.59
C GLU A 334 30.69 -10.02 -7.92
N ARG A 335 29.36 -10.09 -7.88
CA ARG A 335 28.45 -10.01 -9.03
C ARG A 335 27.92 -8.60 -9.29
N HIS A 336 28.38 -7.63 -8.52
CA HIS A 336 27.93 -6.23 -8.58
C HIS A 336 26.42 -6.05 -8.37
N ILE A 337 25.83 -6.92 -7.53
CA ILE A 337 24.41 -6.82 -7.10
C ILE A 337 24.34 -6.61 -5.58
N GLN A 338 23.23 -6.05 -5.12
CA GLN A 338 22.93 -5.94 -3.69
C GLN A 338 22.32 -7.24 -3.14
N PHE A 339 22.41 -7.39 -1.82
CA PHE A 339 21.80 -8.50 -1.10
C PHE A 339 20.70 -8.00 -0.16
N GLY A 340 19.58 -8.73 -0.13
CA GLY A 340 18.45 -8.51 0.75
C GLY A 340 18.02 -9.77 1.48
N ILE A 341 17.25 -9.61 2.55
CA ILE A 341 16.84 -10.70 3.42
C ILE A 341 15.39 -10.50 3.90
N TRP A 342 14.66 -11.62 4.06
CA TRP A 342 13.32 -11.67 4.61
C TRP A 342 13.33 -11.85 6.13
N ILE A 343 12.40 -11.16 6.81
CA ILE A 343 12.09 -11.34 8.23
C ILE A 343 10.57 -11.22 8.46
N GLU A 344 10.06 -11.90 9.49
CA GLU A 344 8.69 -11.78 10.01
C GLU A 344 8.73 -11.58 11.54
N PRO A 345 9.12 -10.38 12.00
CA PRO A 345 9.52 -10.19 13.39
C PRO A 345 8.36 -9.99 14.37
N GLU A 346 7.13 -9.89 13.88
CA GLU A 346 5.92 -9.68 14.67
C GLU A 346 5.20 -11.00 15.02
N ALA A 347 5.72 -12.13 14.58
CA ALA A 347 5.11 -13.43 14.77
C ALA A 347 6.09 -14.47 15.33
N VAL A 348 5.55 -15.55 15.89
CA VAL A 348 6.33 -16.63 16.49
C VAL A 348 5.61 -17.97 16.29
N ASN A 349 6.38 -19.05 16.09
CA ASN A 349 5.85 -20.41 16.19
C ASN A 349 5.88 -20.90 17.63
N THR A 350 4.94 -21.74 18.02
CA THR A 350 4.99 -22.44 19.33
C THR A 350 6.17 -23.42 19.41
N THR A 351 6.65 -23.93 18.26
CA THR A 351 7.89 -24.72 18.12
C THR A 351 9.04 -23.78 17.78
N SER A 352 9.49 -23.00 18.77
CA SER A 352 10.65 -22.09 18.67
C SER A 352 11.32 -21.92 20.02
N GLU A 353 12.60 -21.58 20.05
CA GLU A 353 13.31 -21.25 21.27
C GLU A 353 12.80 -19.94 21.90
N LEU A 354 12.34 -18.99 21.06
CA LEU A 354 11.74 -17.76 21.54
C LEU A 354 10.49 -18.04 22.39
N PHE A 355 9.57 -18.86 21.88
CA PHE A 355 8.35 -19.20 22.59
C PHE A 355 8.62 -20.06 23.85
N GLU A 356 9.61 -20.95 23.81
CA GLU A 356 10.05 -21.69 25.01
C GLU A 356 10.53 -20.76 26.14
N LYS A 357 11.25 -19.68 25.78
CA LYS A 357 11.84 -18.72 26.74
C LYS A 357 10.83 -17.67 27.19
N HIS A 358 9.94 -17.25 26.32
CA HIS A 358 9.04 -16.12 26.48
C HIS A 358 7.63 -16.40 26.00
N PRO A 359 6.92 -17.43 26.52
CA PRO A 359 5.54 -17.73 26.12
C PRO A 359 4.58 -16.58 26.49
N GLU A 360 4.97 -15.69 27.41
CA GLU A 360 4.19 -14.50 27.82
C GLU A 360 4.31 -13.32 26.83
N TRP A 361 5.15 -13.41 25.81
CA TRP A 361 5.34 -12.33 24.81
C TRP A 361 4.33 -12.35 23.68
N VAL A 362 3.45 -13.34 23.62
CA VAL A 362 2.39 -13.39 22.60
C VAL A 362 1.11 -12.73 23.09
N LEU A 363 0.32 -12.25 22.16
CA LEU A 363 -1.05 -11.83 22.44
C LEU A 363 -1.84 -13.04 22.92
N GLN A 364 -2.48 -12.92 24.09
CA GLN A 364 -3.30 -13.98 24.69
C GLN A 364 -4.30 -13.44 25.69
N GLU A 365 -5.49 -14.02 25.69
CA GLU A 365 -6.50 -13.76 26.70
C GLU A 365 -6.19 -14.57 27.98
N ARG A 366 -6.29 -13.92 29.12
CA ARG A 366 -6.05 -14.57 30.41
C ARG A 366 -7.05 -15.71 30.67
N GLY A 367 -6.53 -16.91 30.92
CA GLY A 367 -7.36 -18.08 31.22
C GLY A 367 -8.07 -18.72 30.03
N ARG A 368 -7.66 -18.40 28.80
CA ARG A 368 -8.13 -19.05 27.58
C ARG A 368 -6.98 -19.77 26.87
N GLU A 369 -7.32 -20.76 26.08
CA GLU A 369 -6.34 -21.44 25.20
C GLU A 369 -5.91 -20.51 24.07
N LEU A 370 -4.65 -20.65 23.67
CA LEU A 370 -4.09 -19.91 22.54
C LEU A 370 -4.72 -20.37 21.22
N LYS A 371 -5.11 -19.41 20.41
CA LYS A 371 -5.62 -19.63 19.05
C LYS A 371 -4.49 -19.38 18.08
N LEU A 372 -4.09 -20.40 17.34
CA LEU A 372 -3.05 -20.30 16.33
C LEU A 372 -3.63 -19.73 15.03
N GLY A 373 -3.01 -18.68 14.51
CA GLY A 373 -3.30 -18.11 13.20
C GLY A 373 -2.55 -18.82 12.07
N ARG A 374 -2.68 -18.33 10.85
CA ARG A 374 -2.03 -18.83 9.63
C ARG A 374 -2.07 -20.37 9.53
N GLY A 375 -3.29 -20.92 9.42
CA GLY A 375 -3.47 -22.36 9.28
C GLY A 375 -3.04 -23.20 10.49
N GLY A 376 -2.97 -22.60 11.69
CA GLY A 376 -2.64 -23.29 12.93
C GLY A 376 -1.15 -23.32 13.27
N THR A 377 -0.34 -22.39 12.72
CA THR A 377 1.11 -22.42 12.90
C THR A 377 1.71 -21.23 13.66
N GLN A 378 1.04 -20.08 13.68
CA GLN A 378 1.64 -18.83 14.17
C GLN A 378 0.84 -18.15 15.29
N LEU A 379 1.56 -17.47 16.17
CA LEU A 379 1.07 -16.53 17.17
C LEU A 379 1.65 -15.14 16.90
N VAL A 380 0.88 -14.10 17.21
CA VAL A 380 1.31 -12.71 17.09
C VAL A 380 1.99 -12.27 18.39
N LEU A 381 3.16 -11.66 18.29
CA LEU A 381 3.88 -11.07 19.41
C LEU A 381 3.16 -9.81 19.92
N ASP A 382 3.18 -9.58 21.22
CA ASP A 382 2.52 -8.45 21.87
C ASP A 382 3.34 -7.15 21.75
N MET A 383 3.11 -6.40 20.68
CA MET A 383 3.78 -5.11 20.44
C MET A 383 3.38 -4.01 21.44
N THR A 384 2.39 -4.23 22.31
CA THR A 384 2.14 -3.30 23.45
C THR A 384 3.24 -3.41 24.49
N ASN A 385 3.97 -4.54 24.53
CA ASN A 385 5.04 -4.82 25.47
C ASN A 385 6.37 -4.22 25.00
N SER A 386 6.93 -3.30 25.79
CA SER A 386 8.21 -2.66 25.47
C SER A 386 9.37 -3.64 25.30
N LYS A 387 9.37 -4.79 26.01
CA LYS A 387 10.39 -5.85 25.82
C LYS A 387 10.30 -6.52 24.45
N VAL A 388 9.08 -6.69 23.94
CA VAL A 388 8.86 -7.20 22.58
C VAL A 388 9.30 -6.17 21.54
N GLN A 389 9.00 -4.89 21.76
CA GLN A 389 9.51 -3.80 20.90
C GLN A 389 11.04 -3.79 20.86
N ASP A 390 11.69 -3.96 22.02
CA ASP A 390 13.15 -4.05 22.12
C ASP A 390 13.70 -5.31 21.43
N PHE A 391 13.03 -6.45 21.55
CA PHE A 391 13.39 -7.67 20.83
C PHE A 391 13.36 -7.46 19.33
N VAL A 392 12.27 -6.92 18.78
CA VAL A 392 12.13 -6.65 17.34
C VAL A 392 13.17 -5.65 16.84
N PHE A 393 13.41 -4.57 17.59
CA PHE A 393 14.48 -3.62 17.26
C PHE A 393 15.85 -4.29 17.26
N ASN A 394 16.20 -5.03 18.33
CA ASN A 394 17.50 -5.68 18.48
C ASN A 394 17.76 -6.76 17.44
N LEU A 395 16.73 -7.44 16.96
CA LEU A 395 16.81 -8.38 15.83
C LEU A 395 17.34 -7.67 14.59
N VAL A 396 16.69 -6.59 14.17
CA VAL A 396 17.12 -5.80 13.01
C VAL A 396 18.49 -5.19 13.23
N ASP A 397 18.71 -4.64 14.42
CA ASP A 397 19.96 -4.01 14.79
C ASP A 397 21.14 -5.00 14.73
N THR A 398 20.98 -6.17 15.30
CA THR A 398 21.99 -7.24 15.28
C THR A 398 22.26 -7.74 13.87
N LEU A 399 21.19 -7.96 13.09
CA LEU A 399 21.29 -8.42 11.71
C LEU A 399 22.10 -7.45 10.85
N LEU A 400 21.78 -6.16 10.90
CA LEU A 400 22.42 -5.13 10.08
C LEU A 400 23.83 -4.72 10.62
N THR A 401 24.02 -4.74 11.93
CA THR A 401 25.35 -4.45 12.53
C THR A 401 26.37 -5.54 12.17
N ASN A 402 25.95 -6.82 12.20
CA ASN A 402 26.81 -7.93 11.87
C ASN A 402 27.00 -8.14 10.36
N ASN A 403 26.07 -7.61 9.55
CA ASN A 403 26.09 -7.76 8.08
C ASN A 403 25.73 -6.41 7.43
N PRO A 404 26.64 -5.42 7.49
CA PRO A 404 26.38 -4.06 7.03
C PRO A 404 26.18 -3.95 5.49
N GLU A 405 26.50 -5.00 4.75
CA GLU A 405 26.28 -5.08 3.31
C GLU A 405 24.84 -5.47 2.93
N ILE A 406 23.98 -5.82 3.89
CA ILE A 406 22.55 -6.03 3.64
C ILE A 406 21.91 -4.67 3.31
N ALA A 407 21.44 -4.53 2.08
CA ALA A 407 20.86 -3.30 1.56
C ALA A 407 19.32 -3.29 1.57
N TYR A 408 18.70 -4.44 1.82
CA TYR A 408 17.25 -4.61 1.68
C TYR A 408 16.69 -5.61 2.70
N ILE A 409 15.53 -5.27 3.28
CA ILE A 409 14.75 -6.15 4.15
C ILE A 409 13.34 -6.28 3.58
N LYS A 410 12.86 -7.52 3.36
CA LYS A 410 11.44 -7.82 3.20
C LYS A 410 10.87 -8.12 4.58
N TRP A 411 10.04 -7.21 5.09
CA TRP A 411 9.38 -7.31 6.39
C TRP A 411 7.98 -7.82 6.23
N ASP A 412 7.73 -9.03 6.71
CA ASP A 412 6.44 -9.70 6.59
C ASP A 412 5.64 -9.70 7.90
N ALA A 413 4.32 -9.90 7.79
CA ALA A 413 3.39 -10.08 8.91
C ALA A 413 2.17 -10.88 8.44
N ASN A 414 2.28 -12.19 8.50
CA ASN A 414 1.32 -13.10 7.87
C ASN A 414 0.13 -13.47 8.75
N ALA A 415 0.22 -13.28 10.07
CA ALA A 415 -0.83 -13.67 11.00
C ALA A 415 -1.75 -12.49 11.35
N SER A 416 -3.07 -12.72 11.29
CA SER A 416 -4.07 -11.84 11.90
C SER A 416 -4.02 -11.96 13.42
N ILE A 417 -4.54 -10.96 14.15
CA ILE A 417 -4.66 -11.01 15.61
C ILE A 417 -5.84 -11.93 16.00
N GLN A 418 -5.53 -13.18 16.30
CA GLN A 418 -6.52 -14.18 16.72
C GLN A 418 -6.83 -14.15 18.22
N ASN A 419 -5.88 -13.69 19.04
CA ASN A 419 -6.01 -13.60 20.48
C ASN A 419 -6.17 -12.14 20.88
N CYS A 420 -7.35 -11.77 21.37
CA CYS A 420 -7.77 -10.39 21.61
C CYS A 420 -7.44 -9.91 23.03
N GLY A 421 -6.29 -10.28 23.57
CA GLY A 421 -5.84 -9.90 24.90
C GLY A 421 -4.33 -9.74 25.01
N SER A 422 -3.91 -9.04 26.05
CA SER A 422 -2.50 -8.87 26.42
C SER A 422 -2.31 -9.21 27.89
N THR A 423 -1.32 -10.05 28.18
CA THR A 423 -0.92 -10.31 29.58
C THR A 423 -0.09 -9.17 30.14
N TYR A 424 0.47 -8.33 29.29
CA TYR A 424 1.26 -7.16 29.65
C TYR A 424 0.38 -5.97 30.04
N LEU A 425 -0.65 -5.68 29.27
CA LEU A 425 -1.57 -4.58 29.56
C LEU A 425 -2.32 -4.79 30.87
N PRO A 426 -2.55 -3.73 31.68
CA PRO A 426 -3.46 -3.76 32.82
C PRO A 426 -4.86 -4.28 32.44
N ARG A 427 -5.58 -4.83 33.41
CA ARG A 427 -6.92 -5.43 33.17
C ARG A 427 -7.95 -4.42 32.66
N ASP A 428 -7.88 -3.21 33.15
CA ASP A 428 -8.74 -2.09 32.79
C ASP A 428 -8.37 -1.42 31.46
N LYS A 429 -7.21 -1.77 30.85
CA LYS A 429 -6.72 -1.25 29.56
C LYS A 429 -6.70 -2.29 28.46
N GLN A 430 -7.41 -3.40 28.61
CA GLN A 430 -7.44 -4.43 27.56
C GLN A 430 -8.05 -3.91 26.24
N SER A 431 -8.96 -2.95 26.30
CA SER A 431 -9.54 -2.30 25.12
C SER A 431 -8.57 -1.37 24.37
N ASN A 432 -7.44 -0.98 24.99
CA ASN A 432 -6.41 -0.24 24.27
C ASN A 432 -5.56 -1.12 23.32
N LEU A 433 -5.70 -2.46 23.40
CA LEU A 433 -4.83 -3.42 22.73
C LEU A 433 -4.55 -3.10 21.26
N TYR A 434 -5.60 -2.95 20.45
CA TYR A 434 -5.45 -2.78 19.00
C TYR A 434 -4.76 -1.45 18.63
N VAL A 435 -5.00 -0.41 19.44
CA VAL A 435 -4.36 0.89 19.25
C VAL A 435 -2.89 0.83 19.70
N ASP A 436 -2.65 0.38 20.94
CA ASP A 436 -1.31 0.34 21.54
C ASP A 436 -0.38 -0.65 20.80
N TYR A 437 -0.92 -1.72 20.19
CA TYR A 437 -0.17 -2.62 19.32
C TYR A 437 0.47 -1.85 18.14
N HIS A 438 -0.34 -1.08 17.40
CA HIS A 438 0.17 -0.32 16.26
C HIS A 438 1.06 0.85 16.66
N LEU A 439 0.76 1.52 17.75
CA LEU A 439 1.65 2.56 18.30
C LEU A 439 3.01 1.96 18.72
N GLY A 440 3.02 0.75 19.29
CA GLY A 440 4.24 0.02 19.62
C GLY A 440 5.04 -0.40 18.38
N LEU A 441 4.37 -0.83 17.32
CA LEU A 441 5.00 -1.14 16.04
C LEU A 441 5.62 0.12 15.39
N ILE A 442 4.86 1.20 15.29
CA ILE A 442 5.32 2.49 14.76
C ILE A 442 6.56 2.97 15.52
N LYS A 443 6.52 3.00 16.84
CA LYS A 443 7.67 3.37 17.67
C LYS A 443 8.91 2.53 17.41
N THR A 444 8.73 1.24 17.14
CA THR A 444 9.83 0.32 16.81
C THR A 444 10.40 0.63 15.43
N LEU A 445 9.54 0.87 14.44
CA LEU A 445 9.94 1.26 13.07
C LEU A 445 10.65 2.61 13.04
N GLU A 446 10.20 3.60 13.82
CA GLU A 446 10.86 4.90 13.98
C GLU A 446 12.31 4.73 14.50
N ARG A 447 12.51 3.89 15.52
CA ARG A 447 13.84 3.59 16.04
C ARG A 447 14.73 2.93 14.99
N ILE A 448 14.20 2.00 14.20
CA ILE A 448 14.90 1.33 13.10
C ILE A 448 15.30 2.35 12.04
N ARG A 449 14.36 3.19 11.59
CA ARG A 449 14.61 4.20 10.56
C ARG A 449 15.61 5.27 11.01
N ALA A 450 15.54 5.69 12.25
CA ALA A 450 16.51 6.64 12.81
C ALA A 450 17.95 6.10 12.76
N LYS A 451 18.14 4.78 12.94
CA LYS A 451 19.47 4.14 12.92
C LYS A 451 19.89 3.69 11.51
N TYR A 452 18.95 3.22 10.69
CA TYR A 452 19.18 2.62 9.38
C TYR A 452 18.38 3.31 8.27
N PRO A 453 18.58 4.61 8.03
CA PRO A 453 17.78 5.37 7.06
C PRO A 453 18.00 4.94 5.59
N ASN A 454 19.11 4.27 5.28
CA ASN A 454 19.52 3.92 3.92
C ASN A 454 19.18 2.47 3.53
N VAL A 455 18.69 1.65 4.45
CA VAL A 455 18.27 0.28 4.14
C VAL A 455 16.87 0.33 3.54
N THR A 456 16.70 -0.22 2.35
CA THR A 456 15.36 -0.36 1.76
C THR A 456 14.56 -1.39 2.55
N ILE A 457 13.35 -1.03 3.00
CA ILE A 457 12.45 -1.96 3.66
C ILE A 457 11.15 -2.07 2.87
N GLN A 458 10.82 -3.28 2.44
CA GLN A 458 9.55 -3.62 1.81
C GLN A 458 8.55 -4.10 2.88
N ASN A 459 7.37 -3.52 2.88
CA ASN A 459 6.24 -3.99 3.68
C ASN A 459 5.55 -5.17 2.99
N CYS A 460 5.41 -6.27 3.68
CA CYS A 460 4.62 -7.43 3.27
C CYS A 460 3.69 -7.86 4.42
N ALA A 461 2.53 -8.36 4.09
CA ALA A 461 1.62 -8.98 5.04
C ALA A 461 0.72 -9.97 4.29
N SER A 462 1.27 -11.14 3.94
CA SER A 462 0.64 -12.06 2.97
C SER A 462 0.26 -11.30 1.69
N GLY A 463 1.24 -10.73 1.01
CA GLY A 463 1.00 -9.79 -0.08
C GLY A 463 0.70 -8.37 0.42
N GLY A 464 -0.30 -7.72 -0.19
CA GLY A 464 -0.68 -6.32 0.05
C GLY A 464 -1.50 -6.06 1.31
N GLY A 465 -1.56 -7.01 2.27
CA GLY A 465 -2.43 -6.92 3.44
C GLY A 465 -2.19 -5.73 4.38
N ARG A 466 -1.06 -5.01 4.22
CA ARG A 466 -0.76 -3.76 4.96
C ARG A 466 -0.34 -2.61 4.03
N ALA A 467 -0.78 -2.63 2.78
CA ALA A 467 -0.59 -1.50 1.88
C ALA A 467 -1.49 -0.34 2.34
N ASN A 468 -0.96 0.59 3.13
CA ASN A 468 -1.67 1.75 3.67
C ASN A 468 -0.72 2.89 4.03
N TYR A 469 -1.22 4.11 4.10
CA TYR A 469 -0.43 5.29 4.45
C TYR A 469 -0.07 5.41 5.94
N GLY A 470 -0.59 4.54 6.81
CA GLY A 470 -0.17 4.46 8.21
C GLY A 470 1.23 3.89 8.39
N LEU A 471 1.69 3.02 7.47
CA LEU A 471 3.02 2.40 7.51
C LEU A 471 3.98 2.90 6.44
N MET A 472 3.50 3.42 5.31
CA MET A 472 4.37 3.87 4.22
C MET A 472 5.44 4.90 4.62
N PRO A 473 5.27 5.78 5.64
CA PRO A 473 6.37 6.63 6.11
C PRO A 473 7.60 5.87 6.60
N TYR A 474 7.44 4.60 6.95
CA TYR A 474 8.51 3.72 7.46
C TYR A 474 9.00 2.69 6.44
N PHE A 475 8.31 2.56 5.29
CA PHE A 475 8.62 1.59 4.25
C PHE A 475 8.89 2.29 2.91
N ASP A 476 9.81 1.72 2.13
CA ASP A 476 10.17 2.26 0.82
C ASP A 476 9.21 1.78 -0.28
N GLU A 477 8.65 0.60 -0.11
CA GLU A 477 7.74 -0.08 -1.03
C GLU A 477 6.94 -1.15 -0.29
N PHE A 478 5.96 -1.75 -0.97
CA PHE A 478 5.25 -2.91 -0.44
C PHE A 478 5.10 -4.01 -1.51
N TRP A 479 4.95 -5.24 -1.03
CA TRP A 479 4.59 -6.38 -1.85
C TRP A 479 3.10 -6.30 -2.18
N VAL A 480 2.77 -6.19 -3.46
CA VAL A 480 1.39 -5.90 -3.90
C VAL A 480 0.47 -7.09 -3.68
N SER A 481 0.96 -8.30 -3.94
CA SER A 481 0.21 -9.55 -3.80
C SER A 481 1.13 -10.75 -3.87
N ASP A 482 0.81 -11.80 -3.13
CA ASP A 482 1.44 -13.12 -3.28
C ASP A 482 1.07 -13.81 -4.60
N ASN A 483 0.09 -13.29 -5.32
CA ASN A 483 -0.33 -13.80 -6.61
C ASN A 483 0.48 -13.18 -7.76
N ASN A 484 1.42 -13.92 -8.34
CA ASN A 484 2.23 -13.50 -9.49
C ASN A 484 1.69 -13.98 -10.85
N ASP A 485 0.43 -14.48 -10.92
CA ASP A 485 -0.24 -14.70 -12.21
C ASP A 485 -0.35 -13.39 -12.96
N ALA A 486 0.30 -13.26 -14.10
CA ALA A 486 0.40 -11.99 -14.82
C ALA A 486 -0.97 -11.42 -15.22
N LEU A 487 -1.96 -12.28 -15.56
CA LEU A 487 -3.33 -11.79 -15.83
C LEU A 487 -3.98 -11.22 -14.57
N GLN A 488 -3.89 -11.93 -13.43
CA GLN A 488 -4.44 -11.44 -12.16
C GLN A 488 -3.74 -10.15 -11.70
N ARG A 489 -2.44 -10.05 -11.93
CA ARG A 489 -1.66 -8.85 -11.61
C ARG A 489 -2.12 -7.61 -12.38
N VAL A 490 -2.61 -7.72 -13.61
CA VAL A 490 -3.19 -6.56 -14.30
C VAL A 490 -4.33 -5.95 -13.48
N TYR A 491 -5.22 -6.79 -12.91
CA TYR A 491 -6.33 -6.32 -12.07
C TYR A 491 -5.87 -5.78 -10.72
N ILE A 492 -5.04 -6.53 -10.01
CA ILE A 492 -4.55 -6.17 -8.67
C ILE A 492 -3.74 -4.87 -8.72
N GLN A 493 -2.80 -4.75 -9.67
CA GLN A 493 -1.97 -3.55 -9.86
C GLN A 493 -2.81 -2.34 -10.28
N TRP A 494 -3.85 -2.55 -11.09
CA TRP A 494 -4.79 -1.50 -11.45
C TRP A 494 -5.49 -0.92 -10.22
N GLY A 495 -6.12 -1.77 -9.40
CA GLY A 495 -6.80 -1.33 -8.19
C GLY A 495 -5.85 -0.65 -7.19
N THR A 496 -4.68 -1.23 -6.95
CA THR A 496 -3.65 -0.65 -6.07
C THR A 496 -3.21 0.74 -6.54
N SER A 497 -3.12 0.95 -7.86
CA SER A 497 -2.70 2.23 -8.47
C SER A 497 -3.69 3.39 -8.26
N TYR A 498 -4.89 3.15 -7.72
CA TYR A 498 -5.79 4.27 -7.38
C TYR A 498 -5.20 5.18 -6.32
N PHE A 499 -4.44 4.64 -5.37
CA PHE A 499 -3.87 5.43 -4.29
C PHE A 499 -2.34 5.42 -4.24
N PHE A 500 -1.67 4.36 -4.71
CA PHE A 500 -0.22 4.21 -4.54
C PHE A 500 0.58 4.42 -5.82
N PRO A 501 1.72 5.15 -5.75
CA PRO A 501 2.61 5.36 -6.89
C PRO A 501 3.32 4.06 -7.29
N SER A 502 3.74 3.97 -8.55
CA SER A 502 4.34 2.75 -9.10
C SER A 502 5.66 2.33 -8.44
N ASN A 503 6.45 3.27 -7.90
CA ASN A 503 7.69 2.95 -7.17
C ASN A 503 7.44 2.36 -5.76
N ALA A 504 6.20 2.46 -5.25
CA ALA A 504 5.78 1.76 -4.05
C ALA A 504 5.35 0.32 -4.30
N MET A 505 4.99 -0.02 -5.55
CA MET A 505 4.31 -1.25 -5.92
C MET A 505 5.29 -2.27 -6.51
N ALA A 506 5.75 -3.24 -5.70
CA ALA A 506 6.61 -4.31 -6.18
C ALA A 506 5.85 -5.27 -7.11
N GLN A 507 6.34 -5.43 -8.36
CA GLN A 507 5.72 -6.22 -9.41
C GLN A 507 6.73 -7.20 -9.98
N HIS A 508 6.41 -8.50 -9.90
CA HIS A 508 7.35 -9.55 -10.25
C HIS A 508 6.92 -10.36 -11.47
N ILE A 509 7.90 -10.75 -12.27
CA ILE A 509 7.76 -11.77 -13.29
C ILE A 509 7.67 -13.13 -12.59
N GLY A 510 6.51 -13.76 -12.60
CA GLY A 510 6.28 -15.09 -12.02
C GLY A 510 6.56 -16.26 -12.97
N GLY A 511 6.48 -17.48 -12.47
CA GLY A 511 6.60 -18.71 -13.24
C GLY A 511 5.46 -18.96 -14.22
N SER A 512 5.61 -19.93 -15.13
CA SER A 512 4.55 -20.38 -16.02
C SER A 512 4.75 -21.88 -16.35
N PRO A 513 3.72 -22.74 -16.16
CA PRO A 513 2.42 -22.45 -15.58
C PRO A 513 2.52 -21.85 -14.18
N TYR A 514 1.64 -20.87 -13.84
CA TYR A 514 1.67 -20.25 -12.52
C TYR A 514 1.08 -21.18 -11.45
N LEU A 515 1.76 -21.30 -10.32
CA LEU A 515 1.48 -22.33 -9.29
C LEU A 515 0.02 -22.25 -8.76
N MET A 516 -0.46 -21.06 -8.42
CA MET A 516 -1.78 -20.92 -7.78
C MET A 516 -2.95 -21.09 -8.74
N THR A 517 -2.78 -20.72 -10.02
CA THR A 517 -3.87 -20.70 -11.00
C THR A 517 -3.76 -21.78 -12.06
N GLY A 518 -2.59 -22.41 -12.21
CA GLY A 518 -2.29 -23.31 -13.33
C GLY A 518 -2.22 -22.63 -14.70
N ARG A 519 -2.33 -21.31 -14.76
CA ARG A 519 -2.37 -20.54 -16.00
C ARG A 519 -1.01 -20.50 -16.67
N THR A 520 -1.01 -20.72 -17.99
CA THR A 520 0.17 -20.52 -18.83
C THR A 520 0.03 -19.17 -19.55
N THR A 521 1.04 -18.32 -19.44
CA THR A 521 1.13 -17.02 -20.11
C THR A 521 2.48 -16.85 -20.79
N PRO A 522 2.54 -16.16 -21.94
CA PRO A 522 3.81 -15.89 -22.63
C PRO A 522 4.76 -15.07 -21.75
N ILE A 523 6.07 -15.35 -21.87
CA ILE A 523 7.08 -14.61 -21.10
C ILE A 523 7.04 -13.10 -21.38
N LYS A 524 6.81 -12.69 -22.63
CA LYS A 524 6.66 -11.27 -22.97
C LYS A 524 5.52 -10.61 -22.18
N PHE A 525 4.35 -11.25 -22.08
CA PHE A 525 3.23 -10.72 -21.31
C PHE A 525 3.58 -10.60 -19.82
N ARG A 526 4.22 -11.61 -19.25
CA ARG A 526 4.69 -11.57 -17.84
C ARG A 526 5.66 -10.42 -17.60
N CYS A 527 6.62 -10.22 -18.51
CA CYS A 527 7.56 -9.10 -18.46
C CYS A 527 6.84 -7.76 -18.57
N ASP A 528 5.99 -7.57 -19.57
CA ASP A 528 5.31 -6.30 -19.83
C ASP A 528 4.41 -5.88 -18.64
N VAL A 529 3.72 -6.84 -18.01
CA VAL A 529 2.90 -6.57 -16.81
C VAL A 529 3.78 -6.15 -15.65
N ALA A 530 4.89 -6.86 -15.38
CA ALA A 530 5.79 -6.53 -14.29
C ALA A 530 6.54 -5.21 -14.52
N MET A 531 6.83 -4.83 -15.77
CA MET A 531 7.48 -3.56 -16.12
C MET A 531 6.63 -2.33 -15.85
N SER A 532 5.32 -2.45 -15.65
CA SER A 532 4.45 -1.30 -15.40
C SER A 532 4.53 -0.73 -13.98
N GLY A 533 5.42 -1.22 -13.15
CA GLY A 533 5.72 -0.70 -11.82
C GLY A 533 7.16 -0.96 -11.42
N ARG A 534 7.42 -1.28 -10.16
CA ARG A 534 8.75 -1.62 -9.67
C ARG A 534 9.08 -3.07 -10.07
N LEU A 535 9.86 -3.23 -11.12
CA LEU A 535 10.19 -4.53 -11.71
C LEU A 535 11.01 -5.42 -10.78
N GLY A 536 10.59 -6.66 -10.67
CA GLY A 536 11.32 -7.76 -10.06
C GLY A 536 11.00 -9.11 -10.71
N MET A 537 11.54 -10.16 -10.15
CA MET A 537 11.33 -11.56 -10.56
C MET A 537 11.12 -12.43 -9.32
N GLU A 538 10.25 -13.43 -9.44
CA GLU A 538 10.04 -14.43 -8.40
C GLU A 538 9.72 -15.78 -9.04
N LEU A 539 10.77 -16.50 -9.39
CA LEU A 539 10.73 -17.79 -10.08
C LEU A 539 12.10 -18.49 -9.98
N GLN A 540 12.18 -19.76 -10.44
CA GLN A 540 13.47 -20.46 -10.56
C GLN A 540 14.05 -20.24 -11.96
N PRO A 541 15.09 -19.40 -12.12
CA PRO A 541 15.67 -19.09 -13.43
C PRO A 541 16.25 -20.31 -14.14
N ALA A 542 16.70 -21.32 -13.39
CA ALA A 542 17.23 -22.57 -13.98
C ALA A 542 16.18 -23.34 -14.79
N HIS A 543 14.89 -23.12 -14.57
CA HIS A 543 13.81 -23.74 -15.31
C HIS A 543 13.41 -22.98 -16.58
N MET A 544 13.97 -21.79 -16.81
CA MET A 544 13.68 -20.97 -17.99
C MET A 544 14.38 -21.51 -19.24
N THR A 545 13.67 -21.47 -20.36
CA THR A 545 14.25 -21.71 -21.68
C THR A 545 15.19 -20.55 -22.08
N GLU A 546 16.07 -20.78 -23.04
CA GLU A 546 16.97 -19.73 -23.57
C GLU A 546 16.18 -18.53 -24.15
N THR A 547 15.06 -18.79 -24.82
CA THR A 547 14.17 -17.75 -25.33
C THR A 547 13.56 -16.91 -24.21
N GLU A 548 13.12 -17.51 -23.12
CA GLU A 548 12.60 -16.80 -21.96
C GLU A 548 13.70 -15.97 -21.27
N ARG A 549 14.89 -16.53 -21.12
CA ARG A 549 16.06 -15.81 -20.56
C ARG A 549 16.40 -14.59 -21.41
N ALA A 550 16.45 -14.75 -22.74
CA ALA A 550 16.72 -13.65 -23.67
C ALA A 550 15.64 -12.55 -23.60
N GLN A 551 14.35 -12.93 -23.49
CA GLN A 551 13.26 -11.97 -23.34
C GLN A 551 13.36 -11.19 -22.00
N CYS A 552 13.67 -11.87 -20.90
CA CYS A 552 13.87 -11.19 -19.60
C CYS A 552 15.06 -10.23 -19.64
N THR A 553 16.15 -10.60 -20.29
CA THR A 553 17.31 -9.71 -20.46
C THR A 553 16.93 -8.44 -21.24
N THR A 554 16.18 -8.60 -22.34
CA THR A 554 15.65 -7.45 -23.11
C THR A 554 14.74 -6.58 -22.26
N ALA A 555 13.79 -7.19 -21.51
CA ALA A 555 12.86 -6.48 -20.64
C ALA A 555 13.58 -5.68 -19.55
N ILE A 556 14.59 -6.26 -18.91
CA ILE A 556 15.39 -5.59 -17.87
C ILE A 556 16.20 -4.44 -18.47
N HIS A 557 16.77 -4.62 -19.64
CA HIS A 557 17.49 -3.56 -20.34
C HIS A 557 16.59 -2.36 -20.68
N ASP A 558 15.46 -2.61 -21.33
CA ASP A 558 14.49 -1.59 -21.68
C ASP A 558 13.89 -0.90 -20.45
N TYR A 559 13.61 -1.68 -19.39
CA TYR A 559 13.12 -1.13 -18.14
C TYR A 559 14.12 -0.17 -17.48
N LYS A 560 15.42 -0.44 -17.52
CA LYS A 560 16.44 0.47 -16.97
C LYS A 560 16.43 1.83 -17.67
N GLU A 561 16.17 1.88 -18.97
CA GLU A 561 16.04 3.13 -19.71
C GLU A 561 14.74 3.88 -19.37
N LEU A 562 13.67 3.16 -19.05
CA LEU A 562 12.34 3.70 -18.77
C LEU A 562 12.04 3.84 -17.27
N ARG A 563 12.88 3.31 -16.38
CA ARG A 563 12.64 3.17 -14.94
C ARG A 563 12.18 4.45 -14.27
N GLU A 564 12.89 5.55 -14.47
CA GLU A 564 12.58 6.82 -13.85
C GLU A 564 11.18 7.30 -14.27
N LEU A 565 10.88 7.21 -15.57
CA LEU A 565 9.57 7.57 -16.10
C LEU A 565 8.45 6.70 -15.54
N ILE A 566 8.65 5.38 -15.45
CA ILE A 566 7.65 4.45 -14.92
C ILE A 566 7.46 4.66 -13.42
N GLN A 567 8.54 4.74 -12.66
CA GLN A 567 8.48 4.81 -11.21
C GLN A 567 8.09 6.18 -10.67
N LEU A 568 8.45 7.27 -11.36
CA LEU A 568 8.25 8.64 -10.87
C LEU A 568 7.30 9.48 -11.73
N GLY A 569 6.90 9.00 -12.90
CA GLY A 569 5.99 9.70 -13.81
C GLY A 569 4.54 9.76 -13.32
N ASN A 570 3.75 10.57 -13.99
CA ASN A 570 2.31 10.70 -13.76
C ASN A 570 1.55 9.57 -14.46
N LEU A 571 0.77 8.83 -13.71
CA LEU A 571 -0.05 7.73 -14.24
C LEU A 571 -1.34 8.24 -14.87
N TYR A 572 -1.65 7.71 -16.06
CA TYR A 572 -2.95 7.79 -16.72
C TYR A 572 -3.44 6.38 -17.04
N ARG A 573 -4.56 5.97 -16.44
CA ARG A 573 -5.27 4.73 -16.78
C ARG A 573 -6.19 5.03 -17.95
N LEU A 574 -6.02 4.31 -19.05
CA LEU A 574 -6.67 4.63 -20.35
C LEU A 574 -7.82 3.70 -20.67
N VAL A 575 -7.66 2.41 -20.44
CA VAL A 575 -8.70 1.38 -20.63
C VAL A 575 -8.67 0.44 -19.45
N SER A 576 -9.78 0.40 -18.71
CA SER A 576 -9.86 -0.39 -17.47
C SER A 576 -10.02 -1.89 -17.76
N PRO A 577 -9.32 -2.77 -17.04
CA PRO A 577 -9.57 -4.21 -17.09
C PRO A 577 -10.96 -4.61 -16.55
N TYR A 578 -11.62 -3.69 -15.83
CA TYR A 578 -12.97 -3.88 -15.29
C TYR A 578 -14.09 -3.36 -16.20
N ASP A 579 -13.75 -2.70 -17.32
CA ASP A 579 -14.73 -2.20 -18.26
C ASP A 579 -15.51 -3.38 -18.90
N PRO A 580 -16.83 -3.26 -19.06
CA PRO A 580 -17.61 -4.29 -19.72
C PRO A 580 -17.17 -4.44 -21.18
N VAL A 581 -16.90 -5.67 -21.60
CA VAL A 581 -16.55 -5.98 -23.00
C VAL A 581 -17.83 -6.17 -23.80
N PRO A 582 -18.02 -5.45 -24.92
CA PRO A 582 -19.15 -5.71 -25.81
C PRO A 582 -19.16 -7.17 -26.24
N VAL A 583 -20.33 -7.81 -26.18
CA VAL A 583 -20.51 -9.26 -26.45
C VAL A 583 -19.94 -9.68 -27.81
N VAL A 584 -19.93 -8.75 -28.78
CA VAL A 584 -19.45 -8.97 -30.15
C VAL A 584 -17.91 -9.00 -30.22
N GLU A 585 -17.23 -8.23 -29.39
CA GLU A 585 -15.75 -8.05 -29.47
C GLU A 585 -14.98 -9.11 -28.71
N LYS A 586 -15.51 -9.67 -27.62
CA LYS A 586 -14.94 -10.73 -26.75
C LYS A 586 -13.45 -10.61 -26.41
N GLN A 587 -12.83 -9.46 -26.69
CA GLN A 587 -11.38 -9.22 -26.57
C GLN A 587 -11.14 -8.09 -25.59
N GLN A 588 -11.01 -8.45 -24.32
CA GLN A 588 -10.75 -7.50 -23.24
C GLN A 588 -9.32 -6.99 -23.30
N VAL A 589 -9.17 -5.68 -23.14
CA VAL A 589 -7.88 -4.97 -23.14
C VAL A 589 -7.78 -4.10 -21.89
N ALA A 590 -6.60 -4.00 -21.34
CA ALA A 590 -6.26 -2.96 -20.37
C ALA A 590 -5.13 -2.09 -20.94
N SER A 591 -5.14 -0.78 -20.63
CA SER A 591 -4.08 0.11 -21.08
C SER A 591 -3.85 1.24 -20.09
N LEU A 592 -2.58 1.53 -19.83
CA LEU A 592 -2.14 2.62 -18.96
C LEU A 592 -0.89 3.30 -19.53
N MET A 593 -0.62 4.51 -19.08
CA MET A 593 0.50 5.31 -19.55
C MET A 593 1.13 6.09 -18.40
N TYR A 594 2.45 6.19 -18.41
CA TYR A 594 3.19 7.14 -17.58
C TYR A 594 3.75 8.27 -18.43
N ILE A 595 3.72 9.48 -17.90
CA ILE A 595 4.30 10.66 -18.55
C ILE A 595 5.05 11.51 -17.52
N ASN A 596 6.17 12.09 -17.92
CA ASN A 596 6.91 13.02 -17.06
C ASN A 596 6.19 14.39 -16.95
N ASP A 597 6.63 15.22 -16.00
CA ASP A 597 6.02 16.54 -15.75
C ASP A 597 6.16 17.51 -16.93
N ASN A 598 7.24 17.40 -17.71
CA ASN A 598 7.48 18.24 -18.91
C ASN A 598 6.61 17.82 -20.10
N LYS A 599 5.92 16.71 -20.02
CA LYS A 599 5.09 16.13 -21.10
C LYS A 599 5.86 15.89 -22.41
N ASP A 600 7.14 15.59 -22.32
CA ASP A 600 8.01 15.32 -23.48
C ASP A 600 8.47 13.87 -23.59
N HIS A 601 8.15 13.05 -22.58
CA HIS A 601 8.50 11.64 -22.54
C HIS A 601 7.39 10.84 -21.87
N ALA A 602 6.83 9.85 -22.59
CA ALA A 602 5.79 8.98 -22.09
C ALA A 602 6.06 7.51 -22.44
N VAL A 603 5.44 6.59 -21.70
CA VAL A 603 5.45 5.16 -21.99
C VAL A 603 4.04 4.59 -21.84
N LEU A 604 3.55 3.94 -22.90
CA LEU A 604 2.24 3.34 -23.03
C LEU A 604 2.36 1.83 -22.90
N PHE A 605 1.55 1.24 -22.03
CA PHE A 605 1.36 -0.21 -21.87
C PHE A 605 -0.02 -0.60 -22.34
N THR A 606 -0.11 -1.68 -23.13
CA THR A 606 -1.39 -2.24 -23.58
C THR A 606 -1.35 -3.75 -23.46
N TYR A 607 -2.37 -4.33 -22.82
CA TYR A 607 -2.47 -5.74 -22.51
C TYR A 607 -3.75 -6.32 -23.09
N GLY A 608 -3.66 -7.40 -23.85
CA GLY A 608 -4.79 -8.25 -24.19
C GLY A 608 -5.01 -9.29 -23.10
N LEU A 609 -6.21 -9.32 -22.51
CA LEU A 609 -6.52 -10.12 -21.32
C LEU A 609 -7.12 -11.51 -21.63
N SER A 610 -7.03 -11.93 -22.89
CA SER A 610 -7.53 -13.23 -23.39
C SER A 610 -6.76 -13.65 -24.64
N SER A 611 -7.23 -14.71 -25.29
CA SER A 611 -6.78 -15.07 -26.64
C SER A 611 -7.35 -14.09 -27.68
N PHE A 612 -6.50 -13.64 -28.58
CA PHE A 612 -6.86 -12.71 -29.65
C PHE A 612 -6.84 -13.39 -31.02
N MET A 613 -7.86 -13.15 -31.83
CA MET A 613 -7.90 -13.60 -33.24
C MET A 613 -6.77 -12.91 -34.03
N LYS A 614 -6.47 -13.46 -35.20
CA LYS A 614 -5.52 -12.85 -36.13
C LYS A 614 -5.95 -11.43 -36.54
N GLN A 615 -4.97 -10.56 -36.78
CA GLN A 615 -5.16 -9.18 -37.25
C GLN A 615 -6.04 -8.31 -36.31
N ALA A 616 -6.02 -8.61 -35.01
CA ALA A 616 -6.74 -7.82 -34.03
C ALA A 616 -5.95 -6.56 -33.66
N SER A 617 -6.65 -5.45 -33.57
CA SER A 617 -6.13 -4.18 -33.04
C SER A 617 -7.12 -3.55 -32.06
N ARG A 618 -6.64 -2.64 -31.23
CA ARG A 618 -7.48 -1.86 -30.31
C ARG A 618 -7.09 -0.39 -30.39
N ARG A 619 -8.10 0.47 -30.60
CA ARG A 619 -7.89 1.91 -30.54
C ARG A 619 -7.83 2.38 -29.09
N ILE A 620 -6.72 3.04 -28.76
CA ILE A 620 -6.45 3.59 -27.43
C ILE A 620 -6.32 5.11 -27.56
N HIS A 621 -7.13 5.85 -26.83
CA HIS A 621 -6.99 7.30 -26.68
C HIS A 621 -6.04 7.58 -25.52
N LEU A 622 -4.97 8.33 -25.78
CA LEU A 622 -4.02 8.70 -24.77
C LEU A 622 -4.54 9.90 -23.96
N ALA A 623 -3.89 10.23 -22.86
CA ALA A 623 -4.27 11.35 -21.99
C ALA A 623 -3.06 12.06 -21.43
N GLY A 624 -3.20 13.33 -21.05
CA GLY A 624 -2.15 14.08 -20.35
C GLY A 624 -0.99 14.56 -21.22
N LEU A 625 -1.00 14.29 -22.52
CA LEU A 625 0.03 14.76 -23.48
C LEU A 625 -0.08 16.27 -23.71
N ASP A 626 1.00 16.87 -24.24
CA ASP A 626 0.97 18.22 -24.79
C ASP A 626 0.34 18.15 -26.20
N PRO A 627 -0.79 18.81 -26.45
CA PRO A 627 -1.50 18.71 -27.75
C PRO A 627 -0.66 19.21 -28.93
N GLU A 628 0.22 20.21 -28.73
CA GLU A 628 1.02 20.84 -29.78
C GLU A 628 2.31 20.07 -30.07
N ARG A 629 2.74 19.19 -29.17
CA ARG A 629 3.98 18.41 -29.33
C ARG A 629 3.75 17.24 -30.28
N THR A 630 4.75 16.95 -31.09
CA THR A 630 4.83 15.73 -31.89
C THR A 630 5.62 14.68 -31.16
N TYR A 631 5.09 13.48 -31.02
CA TYR A 631 5.72 12.34 -30.38
C TYR A 631 6.02 11.26 -31.40
N THR A 632 7.26 10.77 -31.37
CA THR A 632 7.69 9.61 -32.16
C THR A 632 7.59 8.35 -31.29
N LEU A 633 6.97 7.31 -31.83
CA LEU A 633 6.77 6.05 -31.15
C LEU A 633 7.98 5.13 -31.32
N ARG A 634 8.38 4.46 -30.25
CA ARG A 634 9.35 3.36 -30.28
C ARG A 634 8.78 2.16 -29.52
N GLU A 635 8.66 1.01 -30.18
CA GLU A 635 8.24 -0.21 -29.51
C GLU A 635 9.35 -0.75 -28.61
N ARG A 636 9.01 -1.08 -27.36
CA ARG A 636 9.92 -1.61 -26.34
C ARG A 636 9.58 -3.05 -26.01
N ASN A 637 10.55 -3.79 -25.50
CA ASN A 637 10.43 -5.20 -25.15
C ASN A 637 9.77 -6.04 -26.26
N VAL A 638 10.21 -5.83 -27.51
CA VAL A 638 9.74 -6.62 -28.66
C VAL A 638 9.96 -8.09 -28.38
N ARG A 639 9.05 -8.95 -28.82
CA ARG A 639 9.17 -10.40 -28.63
C ARG A 639 10.46 -10.90 -29.27
N HIS A 640 11.19 -11.73 -28.52
CA HIS A 640 12.46 -12.29 -29.00
C HIS A 640 12.28 -12.99 -30.36
N GLY A 641 13.09 -12.59 -31.34
CA GLY A 641 13.04 -13.10 -32.72
C GLY A 641 12.01 -12.40 -33.64
N GLU A 642 11.19 -11.48 -33.14
CA GLU A 642 10.26 -10.69 -33.95
C GLU A 642 10.84 -9.30 -34.28
N GLN A 643 10.24 -8.65 -35.29
CA GLN A 643 10.50 -7.23 -35.61
C GLN A 643 9.45 -6.34 -34.91
N PRO A 644 9.78 -5.07 -34.62
CA PRO A 644 8.80 -4.11 -34.16
C PRO A 644 7.61 -4.00 -35.13
N CYS A 645 6.44 -3.65 -34.59
CA CYS A 645 5.25 -3.47 -35.41
C CYS A 645 5.28 -2.20 -36.26
N ALA A 646 4.32 -2.05 -37.18
CA ALA A 646 4.26 -0.93 -38.13
C ALA A 646 4.11 0.48 -37.47
N LEU A 647 3.84 0.57 -36.19
CA LEU A 647 3.79 1.84 -35.45
C LEU A 647 5.17 2.32 -35.00
N ASP A 648 6.16 1.45 -34.98
CA ASP A 648 7.53 1.82 -34.60
C ASP A 648 8.10 2.88 -35.58
N GLY A 649 8.66 3.95 -35.05
CA GLY A 649 9.19 5.06 -35.82
C GLY A 649 8.14 6.05 -36.37
N GLN A 650 6.84 5.80 -36.20
CA GLN A 650 5.82 6.76 -36.60
C GLN A 650 5.69 7.92 -35.61
N SER A 651 5.28 9.08 -36.12
CA SER A 651 5.13 10.30 -35.32
C SER A 651 3.71 10.85 -35.44
N PHE A 652 3.17 11.33 -34.29
CA PHE A 652 1.83 11.90 -34.18
C PHE A 652 1.84 13.10 -33.25
N THR A 653 0.97 14.08 -33.49
CA THR A 653 0.77 15.16 -32.52
C THR A 653 0.05 14.65 -31.26
N GLY A 654 0.30 15.27 -30.10
CA GLY A 654 -0.43 14.92 -28.87
C GLY A 654 -1.93 15.11 -29.03
N ALA A 655 -2.36 16.15 -29.78
CA ALA A 655 -3.78 16.35 -30.09
C ALA A 655 -4.36 15.15 -30.87
N HIS A 656 -3.65 14.59 -31.83
CA HIS A 656 -4.08 13.39 -32.56
C HIS A 656 -4.17 12.18 -31.63
N LEU A 657 -3.14 11.92 -30.82
CA LEU A 657 -3.08 10.78 -29.91
C LEU A 657 -4.18 10.81 -28.85
N MET A 658 -4.58 12.01 -28.39
CA MET A 658 -5.66 12.18 -27.41
C MET A 658 -7.06 12.14 -28.01
N SER A 659 -7.28 12.75 -29.18
CA SER A 659 -8.63 12.89 -29.77
C SER A 659 -9.00 11.79 -30.74
N VAL A 660 -8.07 11.34 -31.60
CA VAL A 660 -8.27 10.24 -32.56
C VAL A 660 -7.84 8.90 -31.98
N GLY A 661 -6.78 8.91 -31.18
CA GLY A 661 -6.21 7.71 -30.59
C GLY A 661 -5.23 6.99 -31.51
N LEU A 662 -4.73 5.86 -31.03
CA LEU A 662 -3.75 5.01 -31.71
C LEU A 662 -4.28 3.59 -31.83
N ASP A 663 -4.32 3.05 -33.06
CA ASP A 663 -4.71 1.67 -33.31
C ASP A 663 -3.53 0.72 -32.97
N ILE A 664 -3.54 0.13 -31.78
CA ILE A 664 -2.50 -0.78 -31.32
C ILE A 664 -2.72 -2.17 -31.92
N PRO A 665 -1.81 -2.69 -32.76
CA PRO A 665 -1.90 -4.05 -33.29
C PRO A 665 -1.53 -5.06 -32.19
N LEU A 666 -2.50 -5.87 -31.75
CA LEU A 666 -2.31 -6.85 -30.70
C LEU A 666 -2.00 -8.25 -31.24
N SER A 667 -2.45 -8.58 -32.44
CA SER A 667 -2.09 -9.82 -33.14
C SER A 667 -1.73 -9.55 -34.60
N THR A 668 -0.99 -10.49 -35.19
CA THR A 668 -0.55 -10.45 -36.59
C THR A 668 -1.33 -11.45 -37.45
N GLU A 669 -0.66 -12.22 -38.28
CA GLU A 669 -1.28 -13.25 -39.12
C GLU A 669 -1.82 -14.45 -38.35
N TYR A 670 -1.44 -14.60 -37.09
CA TYR A 670 -1.83 -15.70 -36.22
C TYR A 670 -2.59 -15.22 -35.00
N ALA A 671 -3.46 -16.07 -34.47
CA ALA A 671 -4.06 -15.90 -33.17
C ALA A 671 -2.97 -15.97 -32.09
N ILE A 672 -3.14 -15.20 -31.01
CA ILE A 672 -2.16 -15.09 -29.93
C ILE A 672 -2.86 -15.02 -28.58
N ASP A 673 -2.29 -15.69 -27.59
CA ASP A 673 -2.73 -15.63 -26.20
C ASP A 673 -2.04 -14.48 -25.46
N TYR A 674 -2.80 -13.69 -24.74
CA TYR A 674 -2.33 -12.60 -23.91
C TYR A 674 -1.29 -11.71 -24.62
N PRO A 675 -1.66 -11.06 -25.75
CA PRO A 675 -0.74 -10.15 -26.42
C PRO A 675 -0.50 -8.90 -25.58
N SER A 676 0.70 -8.34 -25.69
CA SER A 676 1.03 -7.07 -25.03
C SER A 676 1.98 -6.23 -25.88
N ARG A 677 1.89 -4.91 -25.72
CA ARG A 677 2.75 -3.94 -26.38
C ARG A 677 3.15 -2.82 -25.42
N ILE A 678 4.40 -2.40 -25.54
CA ILE A 678 4.93 -1.21 -24.85
C ILE A 678 5.43 -0.25 -25.91
N PHE A 679 4.99 1.02 -25.83
CA PHE A 679 5.50 2.09 -26.69
C PHE A 679 6.07 3.21 -25.85
N GLU A 680 7.32 3.56 -26.11
CA GLU A 680 7.91 4.80 -25.66
C GLU A 680 7.54 5.92 -26.64
N LEU A 681 7.22 7.11 -26.14
CA LEU A 681 6.86 8.29 -26.89
C LEU A 681 7.81 9.45 -26.52
N LYS A 682 8.54 9.98 -27.49
CA LYS A 682 9.45 11.14 -27.35
C LYS A 682 9.24 12.19 -28.42
#